data_818e987839ea2278ba8c8da937089aaa
#
_entry.id   818e987839ea2278ba8c8da937089aaa
#
_cell.length_a   1.000
_cell.length_b   1.000
_cell.length_c   1.000
_cell.angle_alpha   90.00
_cell.angle_beta   90.00
_cell.angle_gamma   90.00
#
_symmetry.space_group_name_H-M   'P 1'
#
loop_
_entity.id
_entity.type
_entity.pdbx_description
1 polymer ?
#
loop_
_entity_poly.entity_id
_entity_poly.type
_entity_poly.pdbx_seq_one_letter_code
_entity_poly.pdbx_strand_id
1 'polypeptide(L)'
;MKVYRTDEIRNVVLLGHGGSGKTSLVEAMLYVSGAANRMGKISESNTVSDFDKEEQKRGFSISTSLIPIEWEKAKINILDTPGYFDFVGEVEEAVSAADAAVIVVSGKAGVQVGTEKAWELCDKYNLPRMIYVTEMDVDDASFRQVVEDLTARYGKKIAPHFQPIRENEKLVGYINVIKNAGRRYTGIGQREECEIPDYCKPNLEILRDSLMEAVAETSEEFMERYFNGEEFSVEEIRAAMRTEVMDGDIVPVAMGSNVQAQGVANLLSDIVRFFPSPDKRTCAGINRRTNEIFEANYDFSKAKTAYVFKTMVDPFIGKYSFVKVCSGVLKGDDVLYNADTEAEEKPGKLYTMCGNKPSEVSELFAGDIGAIAKLANTRTGDTLSTKATPVSYAKTEYSVPYTYMKYTVNKKGDEDKVSQALARMMAEDVTLKAVNDSENRQSLLYGMGDQHLEITASKLAARYKVEITLSTPKVAFRETIRKNSDVDTKYKKQSGGHGQYGHVKMRFEPSGDLETPYVFEECVVGGAVPKNYFPAVEKGLQESVVKGPLAGYPVVGVKATLYDGSYHPVDSSEMAFKTATIQAFKKGFMEASPVLLEPIATVKVTVPDDYTGDVMGDLNKRRGRVLGMNPIAGGKQVIEADIPMTGLFGYCTTLRSMTGGRGTYEYKFARYEQAPSDVQEREIAARAAEE
;
A
#
# COMPACT_ATOMS: atom_id res chain seq x y z
N MET A 1 -8.27 12.20 -29.32
CA MET A 1 -9.54 11.89 -28.64
C MET A 1 -10.35 13.17 -28.54
N LYS A 2 -11.68 13.13 -28.73
CA LYS A 2 -12.55 14.29 -28.55
C LYS A 2 -12.67 14.66 -27.06
N VAL A 3 -13.16 15.86 -26.78
CA VAL A 3 -13.53 16.28 -25.43
C VAL A 3 -14.89 15.66 -25.07
N TYR A 4 -15.03 15.11 -23.89
CA TYR A 4 -16.24 14.48 -23.37
C TYR A 4 -16.83 15.30 -22.22
N ARG A 5 -18.16 15.37 -22.12
CA ARG A 5 -18.85 15.98 -20.99
C ARG A 5 -18.98 15.00 -19.82
N THR A 6 -19.26 15.51 -18.65
CA THR A 6 -19.35 14.73 -17.40
C THR A 6 -20.29 13.54 -17.50
N ASP A 7 -21.45 13.67 -18.13
CA ASP A 7 -22.45 12.61 -18.32
C ASP A 7 -22.02 11.51 -19.32
N GLU A 8 -21.06 11.84 -20.20
CA GLU A 8 -20.49 10.91 -21.17
C GLU A 8 -19.29 10.11 -20.64
N ILE A 9 -18.85 10.34 -19.39
CA ILE A 9 -17.64 9.72 -18.81
C ILE A 9 -18.01 8.56 -17.91
N ARG A 10 -17.13 7.52 -17.88
CA ARG A 10 -17.15 6.42 -16.92
C ARG A 10 -15.73 6.17 -16.42
N ASN A 11 -15.49 6.30 -15.12
CA ASN A 11 -14.21 6.02 -14.51
C ASN A 11 -14.27 4.67 -13.79
N VAL A 12 -13.61 3.67 -14.35
CA VAL A 12 -13.77 2.28 -13.94
C VAL A 12 -12.44 1.68 -13.55
N VAL A 13 -12.34 1.18 -12.32
CA VAL A 13 -11.18 0.43 -11.87
C VAL A 13 -11.39 -1.07 -12.08
N LEU A 14 -10.37 -1.75 -12.61
CA LEU A 14 -10.34 -3.22 -12.67
C LEU A 14 -9.66 -3.75 -11.41
N LEU A 15 -10.40 -4.50 -10.62
CA LEU A 15 -9.93 -5.15 -9.39
C LEU A 15 -9.95 -6.66 -9.54
N GLY A 16 -9.19 -7.38 -8.73
CA GLY A 16 -9.17 -8.85 -8.73
C GLY A 16 -7.80 -9.43 -8.42
N HIS A 17 -7.74 -10.73 -8.25
CA HIS A 17 -6.53 -11.45 -7.89
C HIS A 17 -5.44 -11.38 -8.98
N GLY A 18 -4.17 -11.59 -8.60
CA GLY A 18 -3.07 -11.75 -9.56
C GLY A 18 -3.34 -12.94 -10.49
N GLY A 19 -3.25 -12.72 -11.81
CA GLY A 19 -3.55 -13.77 -12.79
C GLY A 19 -5.02 -13.93 -13.17
N SER A 20 -5.96 -13.14 -12.62
CA SER A 20 -7.38 -13.21 -13.02
C SER A 20 -7.69 -12.66 -14.42
N GLY A 21 -6.70 -12.16 -15.15
CA GLY A 21 -6.84 -11.71 -16.53
C GLY A 21 -7.22 -10.23 -16.72
N LYS A 22 -7.00 -9.35 -15.75
CA LYS A 22 -7.30 -7.91 -15.84
C LYS A 22 -6.63 -7.25 -17.06
N THR A 23 -5.32 -7.34 -17.16
CA THR A 23 -4.55 -6.75 -18.28
C THR A 23 -4.92 -7.36 -19.63
N SER A 24 -5.15 -8.68 -19.69
CA SER A 24 -5.65 -9.34 -20.91
C SER A 24 -7.06 -8.86 -21.30
N LEU A 25 -7.90 -8.52 -20.30
CA LEU A 25 -9.22 -7.93 -20.53
C LEU A 25 -9.09 -6.53 -21.14
N VAL A 26 -8.15 -5.71 -20.66
CA VAL A 26 -7.89 -4.39 -21.22
C VAL A 26 -7.45 -4.48 -22.68
N GLU A 27 -6.57 -5.41 -23.02
CA GLU A 27 -6.15 -5.62 -24.41
C GLU A 27 -7.32 -6.03 -25.32
N ALA A 28 -8.20 -6.89 -24.83
CA ALA A 28 -9.43 -7.26 -25.55
C ALA A 28 -10.39 -6.07 -25.69
N MET A 29 -10.54 -5.22 -24.68
CA MET A 29 -11.33 -3.99 -24.74
C MET A 29 -10.79 -3.01 -25.80
N LEU A 30 -9.48 -2.79 -25.83
CA LEU A 30 -8.82 -1.96 -26.84
C LEU A 30 -9.04 -2.48 -28.26
N TYR A 31 -8.96 -3.79 -28.44
CA TYR A 31 -9.20 -4.43 -29.74
C TYR A 31 -10.67 -4.32 -30.18
N VAL A 32 -11.60 -4.65 -29.31
CA VAL A 32 -13.05 -4.63 -29.63
C VAL A 32 -13.56 -3.22 -29.89
N SER A 33 -13.02 -2.23 -29.19
CA SER A 33 -13.37 -0.81 -29.41
C SER A 33 -12.75 -0.21 -30.66
N GLY A 34 -11.82 -0.93 -31.31
CA GLY A 34 -11.05 -0.43 -32.44
C GLY A 34 -9.93 0.55 -32.09
N ALA A 35 -9.64 0.74 -30.79
CA ALA A 35 -8.54 1.58 -30.34
C ALA A 35 -7.17 0.93 -30.59
N ALA A 36 -7.13 -0.40 -30.75
CA ALA A 36 -5.94 -1.15 -31.15
C ALA A 36 -6.26 -2.11 -32.32
N ASN A 37 -5.33 -2.24 -33.25
CA ASN A 37 -5.48 -3.15 -34.41
C ASN A 37 -5.19 -4.63 -34.06
N ARG A 38 -4.59 -4.88 -32.91
CA ARG A 38 -4.26 -6.23 -32.39
C ARG A 38 -4.34 -6.23 -30.87
N MET A 39 -4.61 -7.38 -30.31
CA MET A 39 -4.50 -7.60 -28.87
C MET A 39 -3.05 -7.87 -28.50
N GLY A 40 -2.52 -7.16 -27.50
CA GLY A 40 -1.26 -7.48 -26.88
C GLY A 40 -1.37 -8.74 -26.02
N LYS A 41 -0.23 -9.36 -25.73
CA LYS A 41 -0.14 -10.55 -24.87
C LYS A 41 0.96 -10.36 -23.82
N ILE A 42 0.68 -10.75 -22.60
CA ILE A 42 1.65 -10.68 -21.49
C ILE A 42 2.88 -11.53 -21.84
N SER A 43 2.69 -12.73 -22.40
CA SER A 43 3.79 -13.62 -22.82
C SER A 43 4.69 -13.06 -23.92
N GLU A 44 4.19 -12.10 -24.70
CA GLU A 44 4.94 -11.40 -25.75
C GLU A 44 5.49 -10.04 -25.27
N SER A 45 5.23 -9.65 -24.02
CA SER A 45 5.66 -8.38 -23.41
C SER A 45 5.28 -7.15 -24.24
N ASN A 46 4.08 -7.16 -24.85
CA ASN A 46 3.62 -6.15 -25.78
C ASN A 46 2.24 -5.56 -25.45
N THR A 47 1.77 -5.72 -24.22
CA THR A 47 0.54 -5.11 -23.70
C THR A 47 0.70 -3.60 -23.53
N VAL A 48 -0.41 -2.87 -23.63
CA VAL A 48 -0.43 -1.40 -23.46
C VAL A 48 -0.29 -1.02 -21.98
N SER A 49 -0.88 -1.81 -21.08
CA SER A 49 -0.85 -1.55 -19.64
C SER A 49 0.52 -1.79 -19.02
N ASP A 50 1.14 -2.94 -19.32
CA ASP A 50 2.42 -3.35 -18.74
C ASP A 50 3.59 -2.85 -19.60
N PHE A 51 3.82 -1.55 -19.59
CA PHE A 51 4.88 -0.92 -20.39
C PHE A 51 6.23 -0.81 -19.67
N ASP A 52 6.26 -1.00 -18.33
CA ASP A 52 7.50 -1.01 -17.55
C ASP A 52 8.31 -2.29 -17.85
N LYS A 53 9.61 -2.15 -17.99
CA LYS A 53 10.50 -3.29 -18.23
C LYS A 53 10.46 -4.34 -17.12
N GLU A 54 10.22 -3.94 -15.87
CA GLU A 54 10.07 -4.88 -14.77
C GLU A 54 8.75 -5.65 -14.86
N GLU A 55 7.64 -5.03 -15.29
CA GLU A 55 6.38 -5.70 -15.58
C GLU A 55 6.54 -6.73 -16.71
N GLN A 56 7.15 -6.30 -17.81
CA GLN A 56 7.43 -7.16 -18.97
C GLN A 56 8.32 -8.36 -18.63
N LYS A 57 9.38 -8.13 -17.83
CA LYS A 57 10.29 -9.17 -17.37
C LYS A 57 9.64 -10.19 -16.45
N ARG A 58 8.74 -9.73 -15.59
CA ARG A 58 8.10 -10.56 -14.57
C ARG A 58 6.76 -11.14 -15.01
N GLY A 59 6.14 -10.58 -16.06
CA GLY A 59 4.86 -11.03 -16.60
C GLY A 59 3.66 -10.71 -15.72
N PHE A 60 3.73 -9.63 -14.93
CA PHE A 60 2.60 -9.13 -14.14
C PHE A 60 2.70 -7.62 -13.92
N SER A 61 1.55 -6.98 -13.70
CA SER A 61 1.42 -5.55 -13.48
C SER A 61 1.96 -5.14 -12.10
N ILE A 62 2.73 -4.06 -12.06
CA ILE A 62 3.31 -3.46 -10.85
C ILE A 62 2.65 -2.13 -10.54
N SER A 63 2.35 -1.34 -11.58
CA SER A 63 1.78 -0.02 -11.46
C SER A 63 0.42 0.06 -12.15
N THR A 64 -0.46 0.93 -11.66
CA THR A 64 -1.76 1.19 -12.28
C THR A 64 -1.59 1.95 -13.59
N SER A 65 -2.22 1.47 -14.65
CA SER A 65 -2.24 2.09 -15.97
C SER A 65 -3.62 2.68 -16.29
N LEU A 66 -3.64 3.89 -16.84
CA LEU A 66 -4.85 4.54 -17.36
C LEU A 66 -5.01 4.22 -18.84
N ILE A 67 -6.18 3.67 -19.21
CA ILE A 67 -6.52 3.28 -20.58
C ILE A 67 -7.89 3.85 -20.94
N PRO A 68 -7.95 4.95 -21.69
CA PRO A 68 -9.20 5.54 -22.14
C PRO A 68 -9.72 4.79 -23.39
N ILE A 69 -11.00 4.44 -23.37
CA ILE A 69 -11.70 3.72 -24.44
C ILE A 69 -12.94 4.52 -24.84
N GLU A 70 -13.18 4.67 -26.14
CA GLU A 70 -14.40 5.27 -26.68
C GLU A 70 -15.39 4.16 -27.04
N TRP A 71 -16.60 4.18 -26.44
CA TRP A 71 -17.62 3.18 -26.66
C TRP A 71 -19.03 3.76 -26.52
N GLU A 72 -19.93 3.48 -27.46
CA GLU A 72 -21.35 3.91 -27.47
C GLU A 72 -21.53 5.41 -27.08
N LYS A 73 -20.70 6.30 -27.64
CA LYS A 73 -20.63 7.76 -27.37
C LYS A 73 -20.08 8.14 -25.97
N ALA A 74 -19.68 7.19 -25.15
CA ALA A 74 -19.05 7.45 -23.86
C ALA A 74 -17.52 7.29 -23.95
N LYS A 75 -16.82 7.97 -23.04
CA LYS A 75 -15.41 7.75 -22.73
C LYS A 75 -15.32 6.92 -21.45
N ILE A 76 -14.75 5.74 -21.56
CA ILE A 76 -14.50 4.86 -20.41
C ILE A 76 -13.02 4.98 -20.06
N ASN A 77 -12.71 5.57 -18.92
CA ASN A 77 -11.37 5.59 -18.36
C ASN A 77 -11.17 4.31 -17.54
N ILE A 78 -10.48 3.33 -18.10
CA ILE A 78 -10.13 2.10 -17.40
C ILE A 78 -8.84 2.32 -16.61
N LEU A 79 -8.88 2.00 -15.32
CA LEU A 79 -7.73 1.95 -14.42
C LEU A 79 -7.37 0.48 -14.21
N ASP A 80 -6.37 -0.01 -14.95
CA ASP A 80 -5.86 -1.38 -14.84
C ASP A 80 -4.90 -1.48 -13.68
N THR A 81 -5.26 -2.25 -12.65
CA THR A 81 -4.52 -2.31 -11.38
C THR A 81 -3.71 -3.59 -11.22
N PRO A 82 -2.61 -3.55 -10.46
CA PRO A 82 -1.88 -4.74 -10.05
C PRO A 82 -2.78 -5.69 -9.23
N GLY A 83 -2.56 -6.99 -9.38
CA GLY A 83 -3.29 -8.02 -8.61
C GLY A 83 -2.51 -8.56 -7.41
N TYR A 84 -1.23 -8.24 -7.27
CA TYR A 84 -0.39 -8.66 -6.15
C TYR A 84 -0.48 -7.68 -5.00
N PHE A 85 -0.56 -8.19 -3.78
CA PHE A 85 -0.77 -7.39 -2.55
C PHE A 85 0.39 -6.47 -2.19
N ASP A 86 1.57 -6.73 -2.75
CA ASP A 86 2.76 -5.89 -2.60
C ASP A 86 2.59 -4.51 -3.24
N PHE A 87 1.63 -4.36 -4.15
CA PHE A 87 1.36 -3.11 -4.86
C PHE A 87 0.00 -2.52 -4.51
N VAL A 88 -0.47 -2.73 -3.28
CA VAL A 88 -1.76 -2.24 -2.81
C VAL A 88 -1.88 -0.71 -2.90
N GLY A 89 -0.79 0.04 -2.72
CA GLY A 89 -0.79 1.49 -2.88
C GLY A 89 -1.26 1.95 -4.26
N GLU A 90 -0.83 1.26 -5.31
CA GLU A 90 -1.27 1.50 -6.69
C GLU A 90 -2.78 1.23 -6.89
N VAL A 91 -3.30 0.21 -6.20
CA VAL A 91 -4.74 -0.10 -6.21
C VAL A 91 -5.52 0.99 -5.47
N GLU A 92 -5.03 1.45 -4.32
CA GLU A 92 -5.67 2.51 -3.53
C GLU A 92 -5.68 3.85 -4.28
N GLU A 93 -4.61 4.20 -5.00
CA GLU A 93 -4.58 5.35 -5.92
C GLU A 93 -5.68 5.24 -6.97
N ALA A 94 -5.79 4.12 -7.66
CA ALA A 94 -6.78 3.89 -8.71
C ALA A 94 -8.23 3.96 -8.18
N VAL A 95 -8.49 3.32 -7.04
CA VAL A 95 -9.81 3.30 -6.39
C VAL A 95 -10.25 4.71 -5.99
N SER A 96 -9.31 5.56 -5.54
CA SER A 96 -9.62 6.95 -5.17
C SER A 96 -10.10 7.80 -6.34
N ALA A 97 -9.74 7.44 -7.58
CA ALA A 97 -10.13 8.14 -8.80
C ALA A 97 -11.32 7.48 -9.52
N ALA A 98 -11.68 6.25 -9.17
CA ALA A 98 -12.77 5.52 -9.82
C ALA A 98 -14.16 5.96 -9.35
N ASP A 99 -15.16 5.77 -10.19
CA ASP A 99 -16.59 5.95 -9.88
C ASP A 99 -17.31 4.60 -9.76
N ALA A 100 -16.74 3.55 -10.34
CA ALA A 100 -17.23 2.18 -10.28
C ALA A 100 -16.10 1.17 -10.46
N ALA A 101 -16.36 -0.10 -10.16
CA ALA A 101 -15.38 -1.17 -10.24
C ALA A 101 -15.89 -2.37 -11.05
N VAL A 102 -15.00 -2.98 -11.84
CA VAL A 102 -15.19 -4.32 -12.39
C VAL A 102 -14.27 -5.28 -11.63
N ILE A 103 -14.86 -6.22 -10.90
CA ILE A 103 -14.11 -7.27 -10.21
C ILE A 103 -13.92 -8.43 -11.19
N VAL A 104 -12.68 -8.69 -11.56
CA VAL A 104 -12.30 -9.70 -12.54
C VAL A 104 -11.97 -11.01 -11.83
N VAL A 105 -12.71 -12.07 -12.17
CA VAL A 105 -12.59 -13.38 -11.55
C VAL A 105 -12.26 -14.42 -12.63
N SER A 106 -11.29 -15.30 -12.38
CA SER A 106 -10.98 -16.40 -13.28
C SER A 106 -12.07 -17.47 -13.23
N GLY A 107 -12.62 -17.86 -14.37
CA GLY A 107 -13.59 -18.96 -14.47
C GLY A 107 -13.03 -20.32 -14.09
N LYS A 108 -11.70 -20.47 -14.19
CA LYS A 108 -10.97 -21.67 -13.80
C LYS A 108 -10.60 -21.68 -12.32
N ALA A 109 -10.01 -20.60 -11.84
CA ALA A 109 -9.50 -20.49 -10.46
C ALA A 109 -10.61 -20.17 -9.44
N GLY A 110 -11.76 -19.65 -9.89
CA GLY A 110 -12.88 -19.28 -9.03
C GLY A 110 -12.61 -18.04 -8.18
N VAL A 111 -13.34 -17.93 -7.07
CA VAL A 111 -13.22 -16.83 -6.11
C VAL A 111 -11.94 -16.96 -5.29
N GLN A 112 -11.07 -15.98 -5.38
CA GLN A 112 -9.77 -15.94 -4.73
C GLN A 112 -9.68 -14.78 -3.74
N VAL A 113 -8.62 -14.75 -2.91
CA VAL A 113 -8.40 -13.68 -1.91
C VAL A 113 -8.41 -12.29 -2.52
N GLY A 114 -7.86 -12.12 -3.74
CA GLY A 114 -7.91 -10.83 -4.44
C GLY A 114 -9.33 -10.40 -4.79
N THR A 115 -10.26 -11.34 -5.01
CA THR A 115 -11.69 -11.07 -5.20
C THR A 115 -12.33 -10.56 -3.90
N GLU A 116 -12.00 -11.20 -2.77
CA GLU A 116 -12.49 -10.82 -1.43
C GLU A 116 -12.01 -9.40 -1.08
N LYS A 117 -10.73 -9.12 -1.27
CA LYS A 117 -10.15 -7.78 -1.03
C LYS A 117 -10.71 -6.71 -1.97
N ALA A 118 -10.94 -7.06 -3.24
CA ALA A 118 -11.59 -6.17 -4.20
C ALA A 118 -13.01 -5.79 -3.73
N TRP A 119 -13.74 -6.76 -3.21
CA TRP A 119 -15.06 -6.53 -2.64
C TRP A 119 -15.01 -5.62 -1.41
N GLU A 120 -14.10 -5.88 -0.46
CA GLU A 120 -13.88 -5.04 0.73
C GLU A 120 -13.51 -3.59 0.35
N LEU A 121 -12.69 -3.40 -0.68
CA LEU A 121 -12.36 -2.06 -1.18
C LEU A 121 -13.58 -1.34 -1.78
N CYS A 122 -14.40 -2.05 -2.54
CA CYS A 122 -15.64 -1.47 -3.08
C CYS A 122 -16.61 -1.06 -1.95
N ASP A 123 -16.70 -1.85 -0.87
CA ASP A 123 -17.50 -1.50 0.31
C ASP A 123 -16.92 -0.27 1.02
N LYS A 124 -15.61 -0.24 1.26
CA LYS A 124 -14.91 0.88 1.91
C LYS A 124 -15.13 2.22 1.19
N TYR A 125 -15.09 2.21 -0.13
CA TYR A 125 -15.20 3.42 -0.96
C TYR A 125 -16.62 3.61 -1.55
N ASN A 126 -17.59 2.79 -1.15
CA ASN A 126 -18.96 2.80 -1.66
C ASN A 126 -19.00 2.83 -3.19
N LEU A 127 -18.25 1.95 -3.85
CA LEU A 127 -18.18 1.85 -5.28
C LEU A 127 -19.24 0.88 -5.83
N PRO A 128 -20.10 1.35 -6.75
CA PRO A 128 -20.88 0.46 -7.62
C PRO A 128 -19.97 -0.54 -8.30
N ARG A 129 -20.40 -1.81 -8.39
CA ARG A 129 -19.55 -2.87 -8.92
C ARG A 129 -20.30 -3.83 -9.81
N MET A 130 -19.57 -4.48 -10.72
CA MET A 130 -19.99 -5.69 -11.41
C MET A 130 -18.85 -6.70 -11.41
N ILE A 131 -19.18 -7.96 -11.66
CA ILE A 131 -18.21 -9.05 -11.77
C ILE A 131 -18.09 -9.45 -13.22
N TYR A 132 -16.85 -9.68 -13.67
CA TYR A 132 -16.57 -10.26 -14.97
C TYR A 132 -15.76 -11.54 -14.84
N VAL A 133 -16.37 -12.66 -15.24
CA VAL A 133 -15.73 -13.98 -15.20
C VAL A 133 -14.97 -14.21 -16.50
N THR A 134 -13.66 -14.27 -16.41
CA THR A 134 -12.73 -14.49 -17.53
C THR A 134 -12.44 -15.96 -17.79
N GLU A 135 -11.60 -16.24 -18.78
CA GLU A 135 -11.09 -17.59 -19.08
C GLU A 135 -12.17 -18.62 -19.37
N MET A 136 -13.33 -18.19 -19.91
CA MET A 136 -14.42 -19.10 -20.20
C MET A 136 -14.15 -20.05 -21.36
N ASP A 137 -13.09 -19.83 -22.13
CA ASP A 137 -12.57 -20.67 -23.22
C ASP A 137 -11.59 -21.76 -22.76
N VAL A 138 -11.19 -21.73 -21.50
CA VAL A 138 -10.24 -22.71 -20.93
C VAL A 138 -11.00 -23.93 -20.42
N ASP A 139 -10.37 -25.10 -20.54
CA ASP A 139 -10.88 -26.33 -19.95
C ASP A 139 -10.99 -26.18 -18.42
N ASP A 140 -11.97 -26.81 -17.82
CA ASP A 140 -12.31 -26.72 -16.39
C ASP A 140 -12.87 -25.37 -15.91
N ALA A 141 -13.06 -24.37 -16.79
CA ALA A 141 -13.73 -23.12 -16.41
C ALA A 141 -15.23 -23.34 -16.17
N SER A 142 -15.74 -22.95 -15.02
CA SER A 142 -17.14 -23.11 -14.64
C SER A 142 -17.77 -21.81 -14.18
N PHE A 143 -18.55 -21.18 -15.05
CA PHE A 143 -19.32 -19.98 -14.68
C PHE A 143 -20.30 -20.28 -13.54
N ARG A 144 -20.97 -21.43 -13.60
CA ARG A 144 -21.93 -21.86 -12.59
C ARG A 144 -21.28 -21.94 -11.19
N GLN A 145 -20.14 -22.61 -11.08
CA GLN A 145 -19.43 -22.75 -9.80
C GLN A 145 -19.00 -21.38 -9.24
N VAL A 146 -18.49 -20.49 -10.10
CA VAL A 146 -18.11 -19.12 -9.68
C VAL A 146 -19.33 -18.36 -9.15
N VAL A 147 -20.48 -18.44 -9.82
CA VAL A 147 -21.72 -17.78 -9.37
C VAL A 147 -22.23 -18.37 -8.06
N GLU A 148 -22.20 -19.70 -7.90
CA GLU A 148 -22.58 -20.37 -6.66
C GLU A 148 -21.67 -19.93 -5.49
N ASP A 149 -20.36 -19.88 -5.69
CA ASP A 149 -19.39 -19.42 -4.67
C ASP A 149 -19.59 -17.94 -4.31
N LEU A 150 -19.83 -17.08 -5.29
CA LEU A 150 -20.15 -15.67 -5.06
C LEU A 150 -21.45 -15.50 -4.29
N THR A 151 -22.49 -16.24 -4.67
CA THR A 151 -23.80 -16.18 -4.01
C THR A 151 -23.73 -16.69 -2.57
N ALA A 152 -22.96 -17.75 -2.32
CA ALA A 152 -22.74 -18.27 -0.97
C ALA A 152 -22.05 -17.24 -0.06
N ARG A 153 -21.15 -16.41 -0.61
CA ARG A 153 -20.39 -15.40 0.15
C ARG A 153 -21.12 -14.05 0.30
N TYR A 154 -21.78 -13.61 -0.77
CA TYR A 154 -22.29 -12.24 -0.87
C TYR A 154 -23.81 -12.15 -0.96
N GLY A 155 -24.49 -13.30 -1.02
CA GLY A 155 -25.95 -13.38 -0.96
C GLY A 155 -26.67 -13.12 -2.29
N LYS A 156 -27.95 -12.83 -2.18
CA LYS A 156 -28.88 -12.69 -3.31
C LYS A 156 -28.58 -11.55 -4.28
N LYS A 157 -27.75 -10.57 -3.88
CA LYS A 157 -27.39 -9.46 -4.74
C LYS A 157 -26.52 -9.85 -5.95
N ILE A 158 -25.99 -11.06 -5.99
CA ILE A 158 -25.27 -11.59 -7.14
C ILE A 158 -26.26 -11.91 -8.25
N ALA A 159 -26.22 -11.15 -9.34
CA ALA A 159 -27.20 -11.20 -10.43
C ALA A 159 -26.57 -11.54 -11.79
N PRO A 160 -26.41 -12.82 -12.15
CA PRO A 160 -25.95 -13.22 -13.47
C PRO A 160 -26.96 -12.81 -14.53
N HIS A 161 -26.57 -11.96 -15.46
CA HIS A 161 -27.41 -11.51 -16.56
C HIS A 161 -26.97 -12.03 -17.92
N PHE A 162 -26.01 -12.95 -17.91
CA PHE A 162 -25.62 -13.81 -19.01
C PHE A 162 -25.53 -15.26 -18.57
N GLN A 163 -25.90 -16.18 -19.46
CA GLN A 163 -25.70 -17.61 -19.29
C GLN A 163 -24.85 -18.15 -20.43
N PRO A 164 -23.78 -18.94 -20.18
CA PRO A 164 -22.97 -19.53 -21.25
C PRO A 164 -23.75 -20.60 -22.02
N ILE A 165 -23.56 -20.65 -23.33
CA ILE A 165 -23.93 -21.78 -24.18
C ILE A 165 -22.64 -22.58 -24.42
N ARG A 166 -22.63 -23.86 -24.02
CA ARG A 166 -21.48 -24.76 -24.18
C ARG A 166 -21.83 -25.95 -25.02
N GLU A 167 -20.99 -26.30 -25.98
CA GLU A 167 -21.08 -27.54 -26.75
C GLU A 167 -19.75 -28.29 -26.61
N ASN A 168 -19.80 -29.56 -26.21
CA ASN A 168 -18.60 -30.34 -25.93
C ASN A 168 -17.61 -29.60 -25.00
N GLU A 169 -18.12 -29.05 -23.90
CA GLU A 169 -17.40 -28.29 -22.89
C GLU A 169 -16.80 -26.94 -23.35
N LYS A 170 -16.88 -26.62 -24.65
CA LYS A 170 -16.38 -25.36 -25.20
C LYS A 170 -17.46 -24.27 -25.17
N LEU A 171 -17.04 -23.06 -24.84
CA LEU A 171 -17.90 -21.88 -24.93
C LEU A 171 -18.17 -21.56 -26.40
N VAL A 172 -19.43 -21.69 -26.84
CA VAL A 172 -19.84 -21.42 -28.22
C VAL A 172 -20.74 -20.20 -28.34
N GLY A 173 -21.28 -19.69 -27.22
CA GLY A 173 -22.19 -18.57 -27.22
C GLY A 173 -22.66 -18.19 -25.83
N TYR A 174 -23.66 -17.33 -25.77
CA TYR A 174 -24.29 -16.91 -24.53
C TYR A 174 -25.78 -16.57 -24.74
N ILE A 175 -26.52 -16.63 -23.65
CA ILE A 175 -27.88 -16.14 -23.56
C ILE A 175 -27.85 -14.84 -22.76
N ASN A 176 -28.46 -13.79 -23.30
CA ASN A 176 -28.71 -12.55 -22.55
C ASN A 176 -30.03 -12.71 -21.80
N VAL A 177 -29.96 -12.79 -20.47
CA VAL A 177 -31.12 -13.04 -19.60
C VAL A 177 -32.13 -11.89 -19.65
N ILE A 178 -31.65 -10.63 -19.72
CA ILE A 178 -32.49 -9.44 -19.81
C ILE A 178 -33.33 -9.45 -21.09
N LYS A 179 -32.70 -9.80 -22.23
CA LYS A 179 -33.35 -9.81 -23.55
C LYS A 179 -34.05 -11.12 -23.88
N ASN A 180 -33.80 -12.16 -23.09
CA ASN A 180 -34.23 -13.54 -23.38
C ASN A 180 -33.84 -13.97 -24.81
N ALA A 181 -32.56 -13.77 -25.18
CA ALA A 181 -32.07 -13.98 -26.54
C ALA A 181 -30.71 -14.67 -26.56
N GLY A 182 -30.59 -15.71 -27.40
CA GLY A 182 -29.35 -16.45 -27.63
C GLY A 182 -28.44 -15.76 -28.66
N ARG A 183 -27.14 -15.89 -28.46
CA ARG A 183 -26.08 -15.42 -29.35
C ARG A 183 -24.99 -16.49 -29.46
N ARG A 184 -24.56 -16.77 -30.70
CA ARG A 184 -23.46 -17.68 -31.01
C ARG A 184 -22.23 -16.89 -31.48
N TYR A 185 -21.06 -17.27 -31.03
CA TYR A 185 -19.81 -16.67 -31.47
C TYR A 185 -19.41 -17.23 -32.83
N THR A 186 -19.07 -16.36 -33.79
CA THR A 186 -18.66 -16.71 -35.16
C THR A 186 -17.19 -16.41 -35.43
N GLY A 187 -16.52 -15.70 -34.54
CA GLY A 187 -15.11 -15.32 -34.65
C GLY A 187 -14.67 -14.47 -33.47
N ILE A 188 -13.45 -13.95 -33.56
CA ILE A 188 -12.88 -13.06 -32.52
C ILE A 188 -13.76 -11.78 -32.45
N GLY A 189 -14.42 -11.59 -31.29
CA GLY A 189 -15.32 -10.46 -31.06
C GLY A 189 -16.62 -10.47 -31.91
N GLN A 190 -16.87 -11.49 -32.75
CA GLN A 190 -18.02 -11.59 -33.63
C GLN A 190 -19.09 -12.53 -33.10
N ARG A 191 -20.36 -12.21 -33.36
CA ARG A 191 -21.51 -12.99 -32.89
C ARG A 191 -22.72 -12.83 -33.80
N GLU A 192 -23.56 -13.84 -33.82
CA GLU A 192 -24.85 -13.83 -34.53
C GLU A 192 -26.00 -14.32 -33.63
N GLU A 193 -27.22 -14.10 -34.01
CA GLU A 193 -28.40 -14.61 -33.30
C GLU A 193 -28.49 -16.13 -33.42
N CYS A 194 -28.93 -16.80 -32.37
CA CYS A 194 -29.18 -18.22 -32.38
C CYS A 194 -30.40 -18.58 -31.53
N GLU A 195 -31.00 -19.72 -31.78
CA GLU A 195 -32.02 -20.30 -30.91
C GLU A 195 -31.41 -20.66 -29.54
N ILE A 196 -32.20 -20.53 -28.48
CA ILE A 196 -31.81 -20.95 -27.15
C ILE A 196 -31.86 -22.46 -27.04
N PRO A 197 -30.73 -23.13 -26.76
CA PRO A 197 -30.72 -24.57 -26.62
C PRO A 197 -31.63 -25.07 -25.47
N ASP A 198 -32.37 -26.19 -25.67
CA ASP A 198 -33.33 -26.70 -24.70
C ASP A 198 -32.68 -26.98 -23.34
N TYR A 199 -31.44 -27.45 -23.30
CA TYR A 199 -30.73 -27.71 -22.06
C TYR A 199 -30.40 -26.47 -21.24
N CYS A 200 -30.44 -25.26 -21.86
CA CYS A 200 -30.24 -24.00 -21.17
C CYS A 200 -31.52 -23.44 -20.53
N LYS A 201 -32.71 -23.82 -21.03
CA LYS A 201 -33.99 -23.20 -20.64
C LYS A 201 -34.28 -23.29 -19.13
N PRO A 202 -34.12 -24.45 -18.45
CA PRO A 202 -34.42 -24.53 -17.01
C PRO A 202 -33.62 -23.56 -16.16
N ASN A 203 -32.31 -23.40 -16.44
CA ASN A 203 -31.48 -22.48 -15.71
C ASN A 203 -31.78 -21.03 -16.10
N LEU A 204 -32.11 -20.75 -17.34
CA LEU A 204 -32.51 -19.44 -17.82
C LEU A 204 -33.78 -18.95 -17.11
N GLU A 205 -34.79 -19.80 -16.92
CA GLU A 205 -36.00 -19.47 -16.16
C GLU A 205 -35.66 -19.06 -14.74
N ILE A 206 -34.82 -19.81 -14.03
CA ILE A 206 -34.37 -19.49 -12.66
C ILE A 206 -33.67 -18.13 -12.61
N LEU A 207 -32.74 -17.87 -13.54
CA LEU A 207 -32.01 -16.62 -13.59
C LEU A 207 -32.94 -15.42 -13.94
N ARG A 208 -33.90 -15.65 -14.83
CA ARG A 208 -34.85 -14.63 -15.23
C ARG A 208 -35.82 -14.29 -14.10
N ASP A 209 -36.35 -15.29 -13.40
CA ASP A 209 -37.25 -15.10 -12.25
C ASP A 209 -36.54 -14.33 -11.14
N SER A 210 -35.31 -14.70 -10.80
CA SER A 210 -34.50 -13.99 -9.80
C SER A 210 -34.22 -12.54 -10.20
N LEU A 211 -33.96 -12.28 -11.49
CA LEU A 211 -33.75 -10.92 -11.99
C LEU A 211 -35.06 -10.12 -11.95
N MET A 212 -36.22 -10.72 -12.30
CA MET A 212 -37.50 -10.03 -12.25
C MET A 212 -37.94 -9.73 -10.81
N GLU A 213 -37.66 -10.64 -9.87
CA GLU A 213 -37.87 -10.38 -8.44
C GLU A 213 -37.06 -9.16 -7.96
N ALA A 214 -35.78 -9.12 -8.31
CA ALA A 214 -34.93 -7.97 -7.97
C ALA A 214 -35.42 -6.65 -8.61
N VAL A 215 -35.85 -6.69 -9.87
CA VAL A 215 -36.47 -5.52 -10.53
C VAL A 215 -37.75 -5.08 -9.83
N ALA A 216 -38.58 -6.02 -9.41
CA ALA A 216 -39.82 -5.74 -8.71
C ALA A 216 -39.60 -5.03 -7.38
N GLU A 217 -38.53 -5.35 -6.64
CA GLU A 217 -38.18 -4.75 -5.36
C GLU A 217 -37.81 -3.25 -5.47
N THR A 218 -37.54 -2.72 -6.67
CA THR A 218 -37.12 -1.33 -6.89
C THR A 218 -38.23 -0.28 -6.68
N SER A 219 -39.51 -0.67 -6.81
CA SER A 219 -40.64 0.22 -6.55
C SER A 219 -41.94 -0.51 -6.23
N GLU A 220 -42.85 0.13 -5.49
CA GLU A 220 -44.18 -0.42 -5.18
C GLU A 220 -44.97 -0.74 -6.47
N GLU A 221 -44.86 0.11 -7.50
CA GLU A 221 -45.51 -0.12 -8.81
C GLU A 221 -45.00 -1.39 -9.48
N PHE A 222 -43.66 -1.60 -9.48
CA PHE A 222 -43.08 -2.80 -10.09
C PHE A 222 -43.40 -4.05 -9.28
N MET A 223 -43.47 -3.95 -7.96
CA MET A 223 -43.89 -5.05 -7.09
C MET A 223 -45.32 -5.50 -7.39
N GLU A 224 -46.27 -4.53 -7.52
CA GLU A 224 -47.66 -4.83 -7.85
C GLU A 224 -47.80 -5.48 -9.23
N ARG A 225 -47.11 -4.98 -10.24
CA ARG A 225 -47.08 -5.55 -11.59
C ARG A 225 -46.51 -6.98 -11.62
N TYR A 226 -45.44 -7.21 -10.89
CA TYR A 226 -44.82 -8.55 -10.76
C TYR A 226 -45.80 -9.57 -10.17
N PHE A 227 -46.50 -9.22 -9.08
CA PHE A 227 -47.51 -10.10 -8.49
C PHE A 227 -48.74 -10.31 -9.40
N ASN A 228 -49.05 -9.37 -10.28
CA ASN A 228 -50.09 -9.50 -11.29
C ASN A 228 -49.65 -10.33 -12.52
N GLY A 229 -48.38 -10.73 -12.58
CA GLY A 229 -47.83 -11.51 -13.69
C GLY A 229 -47.57 -10.66 -14.95
N GLU A 230 -47.43 -9.35 -14.81
CA GLU A 230 -47.12 -8.46 -15.93
C GLU A 230 -45.62 -8.50 -16.27
N GLU A 231 -45.30 -8.56 -17.56
CA GLU A 231 -43.90 -8.52 -18.01
C GLU A 231 -43.33 -7.11 -17.97
N PHE A 232 -42.04 -6.99 -17.64
CA PHE A 232 -41.27 -5.76 -17.74
C PHE A 232 -40.60 -5.64 -19.10
N SER A 233 -40.58 -4.44 -19.66
CA SER A 233 -39.80 -4.15 -20.87
C SER A 233 -38.28 -4.20 -20.56
N VAL A 234 -37.49 -4.40 -21.63
CA VAL A 234 -36.02 -4.41 -21.51
C VAL A 234 -35.48 -3.07 -20.95
N GLU A 235 -36.15 -1.97 -21.30
CA GLU A 235 -35.78 -0.62 -20.83
C GLU A 235 -36.07 -0.42 -19.35
N GLU A 236 -37.21 -0.92 -18.85
CA GLU A 236 -37.56 -0.91 -17.43
C GLU A 236 -36.58 -1.74 -16.60
N ILE A 237 -36.29 -2.98 -17.06
CA ILE A 237 -35.30 -3.86 -16.41
C ILE A 237 -33.92 -3.15 -16.31
N ARG A 238 -33.47 -2.52 -17.40
CA ARG A 238 -32.19 -1.80 -17.40
C ARG A 238 -32.17 -0.58 -16.50
N ALA A 239 -33.27 0.16 -16.45
CA ALA A 239 -33.40 1.32 -15.57
C ALA A 239 -33.36 0.90 -14.10
N ALA A 240 -34.12 -0.14 -13.72
CA ALA A 240 -34.10 -0.73 -12.40
C ALA A 240 -32.68 -1.24 -12.02
N MET A 241 -32.07 -2.06 -12.86
CA MET A 241 -30.71 -2.55 -12.64
C MET A 241 -29.70 -1.41 -12.47
N ARG A 242 -29.83 -0.30 -13.21
CA ARG A 242 -28.93 0.85 -13.02
C ARG A 242 -29.05 1.43 -11.62
N THR A 243 -30.24 1.60 -11.10
CA THR A 243 -30.49 2.10 -9.75
C THR A 243 -29.92 1.16 -8.71
N GLU A 244 -30.25 -0.11 -8.78
CA GLU A 244 -29.80 -1.13 -7.83
C GLU A 244 -28.27 -1.34 -7.85
N VAL A 245 -27.62 -1.22 -9.03
CA VAL A 245 -26.16 -1.27 -9.14
C VAL A 245 -25.52 -0.04 -8.49
N MET A 246 -26.12 1.14 -8.63
CA MET A 246 -25.62 2.36 -7.99
C MET A 246 -25.75 2.30 -6.47
N ASP A 247 -26.82 1.71 -5.95
CA ASP A 247 -27.09 1.57 -4.53
C ASP A 247 -26.33 0.38 -3.91
N GLY A 248 -25.80 -0.52 -4.76
CA GLY A 248 -25.02 -1.70 -4.34
C GLY A 248 -25.87 -2.90 -3.95
N ASP A 249 -27.17 -2.87 -4.26
CA ASP A 249 -28.13 -3.93 -3.95
C ASP A 249 -28.12 -5.04 -5.00
N ILE A 250 -27.78 -4.73 -6.25
CA ILE A 250 -27.49 -5.70 -7.31
C ILE A 250 -26.04 -5.60 -7.77
N VAL A 251 -25.40 -6.76 -7.94
CA VAL A 251 -24.07 -6.89 -8.52
C VAL A 251 -24.17 -7.77 -9.77
N PRO A 252 -24.21 -7.18 -10.97
CA PRO A 252 -24.31 -7.93 -12.22
C PRO A 252 -23.09 -8.83 -12.42
N VAL A 253 -23.30 -10.05 -12.93
CA VAL A 253 -22.23 -10.96 -13.30
C VAL A 253 -22.27 -11.22 -14.79
N ALA A 254 -21.22 -10.79 -15.49
CA ALA A 254 -20.97 -11.05 -16.89
C ALA A 254 -19.79 -12.04 -17.05
N MET A 255 -19.58 -12.53 -18.25
CA MET A 255 -18.54 -13.50 -18.54
C MET A 255 -17.99 -13.39 -19.95
N GLY A 256 -16.81 -13.95 -20.17
CA GLY A 256 -16.25 -14.06 -21.49
C GLY A 256 -14.86 -14.70 -21.58
N SER A 257 -14.29 -14.63 -22.78
CA SER A 257 -12.90 -14.99 -23.05
C SER A 257 -12.15 -13.77 -23.55
N ASN A 258 -11.10 -13.38 -22.82
CA ASN A 258 -10.26 -12.27 -23.21
C ASN A 258 -9.45 -12.60 -24.47
N VAL A 259 -8.92 -13.82 -24.58
CA VAL A 259 -8.10 -14.28 -25.71
C VAL A 259 -8.91 -14.31 -27.02
N GLN A 260 -10.19 -14.66 -26.94
CA GLN A 260 -11.12 -14.71 -28.07
C GLN A 260 -11.90 -13.39 -28.22
N ALA A 261 -11.69 -12.39 -27.35
CA ALA A 261 -12.47 -11.17 -27.25
C ALA A 261 -13.99 -11.40 -27.18
N GLN A 262 -14.41 -12.54 -26.63
CA GLN A 262 -15.80 -12.94 -26.46
C GLN A 262 -16.38 -12.37 -25.17
N GLY A 263 -17.60 -11.80 -25.22
CA GLY A 263 -18.24 -11.16 -24.07
C GLY A 263 -17.79 -9.72 -23.78
N VAL A 264 -16.63 -9.29 -24.29
CA VAL A 264 -16.00 -8.01 -23.98
C VAL A 264 -16.84 -6.80 -24.47
N ALA A 265 -17.43 -6.88 -25.67
CA ALA A 265 -18.33 -5.84 -26.17
C ALA A 265 -19.60 -5.70 -25.31
N ASN A 266 -20.08 -6.81 -24.71
CA ASN A 266 -21.18 -6.76 -23.76
C ASN A 266 -20.78 -6.02 -22.50
N LEU A 267 -19.60 -6.37 -21.93
CA LEU A 267 -19.07 -5.71 -20.75
C LEU A 267 -18.90 -4.20 -20.95
N LEU A 268 -18.32 -3.76 -22.07
CA LEU A 268 -18.21 -2.33 -22.40
C LEU A 268 -19.58 -1.63 -22.47
N SER A 269 -20.56 -2.29 -23.08
CA SER A 269 -21.94 -1.76 -23.15
C SER A 269 -22.61 -1.74 -21.77
N ASP A 270 -22.37 -2.74 -20.92
CA ASP A 270 -22.91 -2.81 -19.55
C ASP A 270 -22.28 -1.76 -18.64
N ILE A 271 -21.00 -1.47 -18.80
CA ILE A 271 -20.32 -0.35 -18.12
C ILE A 271 -21.03 0.97 -18.45
N VAL A 272 -21.32 1.23 -19.72
CA VAL A 272 -22.02 2.47 -20.13
C VAL A 272 -23.44 2.53 -19.59
N ARG A 273 -24.16 1.39 -19.53
CA ARG A 273 -25.58 1.30 -19.14
C ARG A 273 -25.80 1.32 -17.64
N PHE A 274 -24.98 0.60 -16.89
CA PHE A 274 -25.23 0.34 -15.45
C PHE A 274 -24.37 1.19 -14.53
N PHE A 275 -23.16 1.57 -14.92
CA PHE A 275 -22.32 2.38 -14.08
C PHE A 275 -22.65 3.87 -14.14
N PRO A 276 -22.52 4.58 -13.00
CA PRO A 276 -22.78 6.01 -12.96
C PRO A 276 -21.77 6.79 -13.78
N SER A 277 -22.23 7.89 -14.36
CA SER A 277 -21.36 8.99 -14.73
C SER A 277 -20.96 9.80 -13.50
N PRO A 278 -19.85 10.57 -13.54
CA PRO A 278 -19.37 11.29 -12.35
C PRO A 278 -20.40 12.23 -11.73
N ASP A 279 -21.30 12.87 -12.54
CA ASP A 279 -22.37 13.74 -12.05
C ASP A 279 -23.41 13.05 -11.15
N LYS A 280 -23.40 11.72 -11.09
CA LYS A 280 -24.23 10.90 -10.17
C LYS A 280 -23.49 10.57 -8.88
N ARG A 281 -22.26 11.04 -8.72
CA ARG A 281 -21.45 10.84 -7.52
C ARG A 281 -21.29 12.15 -6.76
N THR A 282 -21.14 12.06 -5.46
CA THR A 282 -20.87 13.23 -4.62
C THR A 282 -19.37 13.47 -4.47
N CYS A 283 -18.96 14.73 -4.50
CA CYS A 283 -17.59 15.14 -4.26
C CYS A 283 -17.60 16.47 -3.50
N ALA A 284 -17.03 16.49 -2.31
CA ALA A 284 -16.96 17.67 -1.47
C ALA A 284 -15.57 17.85 -0.87
N GLY A 285 -15.12 19.09 -0.77
CA GLY A 285 -13.88 19.50 -0.13
C GLY A 285 -14.13 20.65 0.84
N ILE A 286 -13.05 21.20 1.38
CA ILE A 286 -13.11 22.35 2.30
C ILE A 286 -12.44 23.55 1.60
N ASN A 287 -13.15 24.67 1.53
CA ASN A 287 -12.58 25.93 1.13
C ASN A 287 -11.67 26.44 2.25
N ARG A 288 -10.37 26.48 2.00
CA ARG A 288 -9.34 26.85 2.99
C ARG A 288 -9.42 28.31 3.43
N ARG A 289 -10.13 29.19 2.69
CA ARG A 289 -10.30 30.60 3.05
C ARG A 289 -11.48 30.84 3.98
N THR A 290 -12.63 30.18 3.70
CA THR A 290 -13.86 30.35 4.48
C THR A 290 -14.07 29.25 5.53
N ASN A 291 -13.34 28.15 5.41
CA ASN A 291 -13.49 26.92 6.19
C ASN A 291 -14.87 26.27 6.06
N GLU A 292 -15.54 26.52 4.93
CA GLU A 292 -16.84 25.95 4.60
C GLU A 292 -16.71 24.77 3.63
N ILE A 293 -17.73 23.91 3.60
CA ILE A 293 -17.80 22.80 2.67
C ILE A 293 -17.98 23.35 1.25
N PHE A 294 -17.14 22.90 0.33
CA PHE A 294 -17.25 23.15 -1.09
C PHE A 294 -17.77 21.90 -1.77
N GLU A 295 -19.04 21.90 -2.12
CA GLU A 295 -19.67 20.81 -2.88
C GLU A 295 -19.28 20.92 -4.36
N ALA A 296 -18.29 20.18 -4.77
CA ALA A 296 -17.85 20.11 -6.17
C ALA A 296 -18.83 19.33 -7.04
N ASN A 297 -19.19 18.12 -6.61
CA ASN A 297 -20.18 17.21 -7.22
C ASN A 297 -20.03 17.06 -8.75
N TYR A 298 -18.80 17.16 -9.23
CA TYR A 298 -18.43 17.09 -10.65
C TYR A 298 -19.21 18.08 -11.55
N ASP A 299 -19.57 19.21 -10.99
CA ASP A 299 -20.27 20.28 -11.69
C ASP A 299 -19.28 21.15 -12.48
N PHE A 300 -19.36 21.08 -13.79
CA PHE A 300 -18.47 21.84 -14.71
C PHE A 300 -18.68 23.37 -14.67
N SER A 301 -19.79 23.86 -14.08
CA SER A 301 -20.09 25.29 -13.95
C SER A 301 -19.42 25.95 -12.74
N LYS A 302 -18.93 25.16 -11.78
CA LYS A 302 -18.30 25.65 -10.56
C LYS A 302 -16.81 26.02 -10.76
N ALA A 303 -16.20 26.56 -9.72
CA ALA A 303 -14.77 26.85 -9.69
C ALA A 303 -13.95 25.58 -9.97
N LYS A 304 -12.86 25.73 -10.71
CA LYS A 304 -12.00 24.61 -11.13
C LYS A 304 -11.32 23.98 -9.95
N THR A 305 -11.47 22.68 -9.79
CA THR A 305 -10.75 21.89 -8.81
C THR A 305 -10.40 20.51 -9.36
N ALA A 306 -9.26 19.98 -8.97
CA ALA A 306 -8.83 18.65 -9.36
C ALA A 306 -8.06 17.97 -8.22
N TYR A 307 -8.26 16.69 -8.05
CA TYR A 307 -7.53 15.85 -7.09
C TYR A 307 -6.41 15.09 -7.80
N VAL A 308 -5.20 15.15 -7.27
CA VAL A 308 -4.03 14.44 -7.79
C VAL A 308 -3.98 13.06 -7.14
N PHE A 309 -4.37 12.04 -7.88
CA PHE A 309 -4.46 10.68 -7.31
C PHE A 309 -3.22 9.82 -7.56
N LYS A 310 -2.37 10.20 -8.56
CA LYS A 310 -1.17 9.42 -8.92
C LYS A 310 -0.09 10.32 -9.50
N THR A 311 1.16 9.94 -9.27
CA THR A 311 2.34 10.55 -9.90
C THR A 311 3.11 9.49 -10.69
N MET A 312 3.56 9.82 -11.89
CA MET A 312 4.45 8.99 -12.72
C MET A 312 5.65 9.82 -13.15
N VAL A 313 6.83 9.26 -13.05
CA VAL A 313 8.08 9.91 -13.49
C VAL A 313 8.52 9.34 -14.83
N ASP A 314 8.50 10.19 -15.87
CA ASP A 314 9.01 9.88 -17.18
C ASP A 314 10.47 10.35 -17.32
N PRO A 315 11.38 9.53 -17.85
CA PRO A 315 12.80 9.89 -17.98
C PRO A 315 13.09 11.12 -18.85
N PHE A 316 12.21 11.43 -19.81
CA PHE A 316 12.39 12.50 -20.80
C PHE A 316 11.58 13.76 -20.47
N ILE A 317 10.34 13.60 -20.08
CA ILE A 317 9.41 14.69 -19.82
C ILE A 317 9.52 15.17 -18.36
N GLY A 318 9.88 14.25 -17.47
CA GLY A 318 9.93 14.47 -16.04
C GLY A 318 8.70 13.89 -15.35
N LYS A 319 7.99 14.69 -14.55
CA LYS A 319 6.86 14.23 -13.75
C LYS A 319 5.52 14.49 -14.46
N TYR A 320 4.65 13.47 -14.47
CA TYR A 320 3.23 13.59 -14.74
C TYR A 320 2.44 13.47 -13.43
N SER A 321 1.54 14.40 -13.20
CA SER A 321 0.54 14.30 -12.12
C SER A 321 -0.80 13.91 -12.75
N PHE A 322 -1.30 12.73 -12.42
CA PHE A 322 -2.61 12.27 -12.85
C PHE A 322 -3.68 12.89 -11.97
N VAL A 323 -4.66 13.48 -12.61
CA VAL A 323 -5.71 14.24 -11.93
C VAL A 323 -7.08 13.74 -12.31
N LYS A 324 -8.00 13.72 -11.33
CA LYS A 324 -9.44 13.66 -11.57
C LYS A 324 -10.00 15.06 -11.35
N VAL A 325 -10.66 15.60 -12.36
CA VAL A 325 -11.29 16.93 -12.27
C VAL A 325 -12.55 16.82 -11.40
N CYS A 326 -12.59 17.50 -10.27
CA CYS A 326 -13.71 17.43 -9.32
C CYS A 326 -14.80 18.47 -9.62
N SER A 327 -14.44 19.63 -10.17
CA SER A 327 -15.36 20.67 -10.61
C SER A 327 -14.74 21.58 -11.66
N GLY A 328 -15.58 22.26 -12.43
CA GLY A 328 -15.14 23.18 -13.49
C GLY A 328 -14.63 22.46 -14.73
N VAL A 329 -13.88 23.18 -15.55
CA VAL A 329 -13.20 22.67 -16.74
C VAL A 329 -11.76 23.15 -16.70
N LEU A 330 -10.81 22.22 -16.68
CA LEU A 330 -9.38 22.54 -16.73
C LEU A 330 -8.93 22.82 -18.16
N LYS A 331 -8.09 23.81 -18.36
CA LYS A 331 -7.45 24.18 -19.62
C LYS A 331 -5.93 24.29 -19.46
N GLY A 332 -5.21 24.10 -20.55
CA GLY A 332 -3.74 24.11 -20.53
C GLY A 332 -3.13 25.48 -20.14
N ASP A 333 -3.85 26.58 -20.35
CA ASP A 333 -3.42 27.95 -20.00
C ASP A 333 -3.87 28.42 -18.61
N ASP A 334 -4.55 27.56 -17.84
CA ASP A 334 -4.98 27.86 -16.49
C ASP A 334 -3.77 28.11 -15.56
N VAL A 335 -3.96 28.98 -14.58
CA VAL A 335 -3.08 29.09 -13.42
C VAL A 335 -3.80 28.43 -12.27
N LEU A 336 -3.29 27.29 -11.82
CA LEU A 336 -3.86 26.52 -10.73
C LEU A 336 -3.14 26.88 -9.42
N TYR A 337 -3.83 26.69 -8.33
CA TYR A 337 -3.32 26.90 -6.98
C TYR A 337 -3.37 25.59 -6.20
N ASN A 338 -2.21 25.11 -5.74
CA ASN A 338 -2.13 23.97 -4.85
C ASN A 338 -2.37 24.47 -3.41
N ALA A 339 -3.53 24.12 -2.85
CA ALA A 339 -3.94 24.57 -1.53
C ALA A 339 -3.15 23.91 -0.38
N ASP A 340 -2.49 22.77 -0.64
CA ASP A 340 -1.70 22.03 0.36
C ASP A 340 -0.28 22.59 0.49
N THR A 341 0.30 23.08 -0.60
CA THR A 341 1.65 23.67 -0.63
C THR A 341 1.66 25.19 -0.72
N GLU A 342 0.48 25.82 -0.84
CA GLU A 342 0.29 27.27 -1.03
C GLU A 342 1.02 27.85 -2.26
N ALA A 343 1.22 27.03 -3.28
CA ALA A 343 1.98 27.38 -4.48
C ALA A 343 1.09 27.51 -5.71
N GLU A 344 1.44 28.43 -6.61
CA GLU A 344 0.83 28.52 -7.95
C GLU A 344 1.52 27.53 -8.90
N GLU A 345 0.71 26.82 -9.69
CA GLU A 345 1.14 25.86 -10.69
C GLU A 345 0.62 26.27 -12.07
N LYS A 346 1.47 26.13 -13.09
CA LYS A 346 1.11 26.40 -14.48
C LYS A 346 1.20 25.11 -15.29
N PRO A 347 0.07 24.47 -15.61
CA PRO A 347 0.03 23.20 -16.32
C PRO A 347 0.75 23.20 -17.67
N GLY A 348 0.62 24.26 -18.45
CA GLY A 348 1.13 24.35 -19.80
C GLY A 348 0.36 23.48 -20.80
N LYS A 349 0.30 22.17 -20.57
CA LYS A 349 -0.41 21.20 -21.42
C LYS A 349 -1.13 20.16 -20.58
N LEU A 350 -2.30 19.77 -21.06
CA LEU A 350 -3.09 18.67 -20.53
C LEU A 350 -2.99 17.45 -21.44
N TYR A 351 -3.01 16.28 -20.85
CA TYR A 351 -2.90 15.03 -21.57
C TYR A 351 -3.99 14.03 -21.13
N THR A 352 -4.45 13.23 -22.07
CA THR A 352 -5.00 11.92 -21.75
C THR A 352 -3.89 10.89 -21.95
N MET A 353 -3.81 9.90 -21.09
CA MET A 353 -2.77 8.87 -21.14
C MET A 353 -3.37 7.55 -21.57
N CYS A 354 -2.69 6.83 -22.46
CA CYS A 354 -3.01 5.43 -22.78
C CYS A 354 -1.77 4.60 -22.49
N GLY A 355 -1.70 4.00 -21.30
CA GLY A 355 -0.48 3.46 -20.75
C GLY A 355 0.58 4.56 -20.60
N ASN A 356 1.72 4.41 -21.27
CA ASN A 356 2.79 5.42 -21.28
C ASN A 356 2.69 6.44 -22.45
N LYS A 357 1.63 6.38 -23.27
CA LYS A 357 1.49 7.26 -24.45
C LYS A 357 0.63 8.47 -24.13
N PRO A 358 1.20 9.68 -24.02
CA PRO A 358 0.44 10.90 -23.83
C PRO A 358 -0.21 11.36 -25.16
N SER A 359 -1.46 11.80 -25.08
CA SER A 359 -2.16 12.50 -26.15
C SER A 359 -2.63 13.84 -25.62
N GLU A 360 -2.19 14.95 -26.24
CA GLU A 360 -2.55 16.30 -25.81
C GLU A 360 -4.05 16.55 -26.01
N VAL A 361 -4.69 17.19 -25.02
CA VAL A 361 -6.09 17.60 -25.06
C VAL A 361 -6.18 19.08 -24.69
N SER A 362 -7.18 19.78 -25.25
CA SER A 362 -7.38 21.21 -25.00
C SER A 362 -7.96 21.49 -23.63
N GLU A 363 -8.81 20.60 -23.14
CA GLU A 363 -9.52 20.76 -21.87
C GLU A 363 -9.95 19.40 -21.31
N LEU A 364 -10.16 19.38 -19.98
CA LEU A 364 -10.71 18.25 -19.23
C LEU A 364 -11.91 18.74 -18.42
N PHE A 365 -13.07 18.14 -18.64
CA PHE A 365 -14.31 18.43 -17.91
C PHE A 365 -14.29 17.81 -16.51
N ALA A 366 -15.11 18.39 -15.62
CA ALA A 366 -15.40 17.80 -14.32
C ALA A 366 -15.79 16.32 -14.47
N GLY A 367 -15.20 15.45 -13.67
CA GLY A 367 -15.34 14.01 -13.73
C GLY A 367 -14.33 13.31 -14.63
N ASP A 368 -13.63 14.00 -15.53
CA ASP A 368 -12.63 13.35 -16.39
C ASP A 368 -11.30 13.13 -15.69
N ILE A 369 -10.59 12.12 -16.16
CA ILE A 369 -9.23 11.79 -15.73
C ILE A 369 -8.25 12.16 -16.83
N GLY A 370 -7.20 12.89 -16.45
CA GLY A 370 -6.10 13.25 -17.32
C GLY A 370 -4.78 13.37 -16.59
N ALA A 371 -3.76 13.87 -17.28
CA ALA A 371 -2.45 14.08 -16.69
C ALA A 371 -1.92 15.48 -17.01
N ILE A 372 -1.19 16.06 -16.06
CA ILE A 372 -0.53 17.34 -16.16
C ILE A 372 0.96 17.13 -16.01
N ALA A 373 1.75 17.62 -16.96
CA ALA A 373 3.21 17.48 -16.90
C ALA A 373 3.87 18.61 -16.12
N LYS A 374 4.99 18.29 -15.47
CA LYS A 374 5.96 19.26 -14.91
C LYS A 374 5.45 20.16 -13.77
N LEU A 375 4.43 19.76 -13.04
CA LEU A 375 4.03 20.49 -11.82
C LEU A 375 5.14 20.38 -10.77
N ALA A 376 5.66 21.52 -10.32
CA ALA A 376 6.86 21.56 -9.49
C ALA A 376 6.58 21.23 -8.01
N ASN A 377 5.48 21.78 -7.48
CA ASN A 377 5.15 21.75 -6.05
C ASN A 377 3.96 20.82 -5.72
N THR A 378 3.58 19.94 -6.66
CA THR A 378 2.40 19.09 -6.53
C THR A 378 2.81 17.64 -6.33
N ARG A 379 2.14 16.94 -5.42
CA ARG A 379 2.35 15.53 -5.06
C ARG A 379 1.05 14.75 -5.12
N THR A 380 1.14 13.44 -5.12
CA THR A 380 -0.04 12.56 -4.94
C THR A 380 -0.75 12.90 -3.64
N GLY A 381 -2.08 13.04 -3.70
CA GLY A 381 -2.94 13.45 -2.60
C GLY A 381 -3.18 14.95 -2.49
N ASP A 382 -2.51 15.79 -3.30
CA ASP A 382 -2.74 17.24 -3.29
C ASP A 382 -3.98 17.63 -4.09
N THR A 383 -4.54 18.79 -3.75
CA THR A 383 -5.65 19.40 -4.47
C THR A 383 -5.19 20.61 -5.26
N LEU A 384 -5.50 20.62 -6.55
CA LEU A 384 -5.34 21.79 -7.40
C LEU A 384 -6.68 22.52 -7.49
N SER A 385 -6.66 23.82 -7.31
CA SER A 385 -7.86 24.69 -7.30
C SER A 385 -7.55 26.04 -7.93
N THR A 386 -8.40 27.02 -7.73
CA THR A 386 -8.10 28.43 -8.06
C THR A 386 -7.69 29.18 -6.80
N LYS A 387 -6.82 30.19 -6.94
CA LYS A 387 -6.42 31.05 -5.82
C LYS A 387 -7.62 31.81 -5.21
N ALA A 388 -8.63 32.10 -6.01
CA ALA A 388 -9.86 32.75 -5.55
C ALA A 388 -10.71 31.84 -4.66
N THR A 389 -10.71 30.55 -4.97
CA THR A 389 -11.46 29.51 -4.25
C THR A 389 -10.49 28.35 -3.93
N PRO A 390 -9.65 28.50 -2.90
CA PRO A 390 -8.67 27.48 -2.52
C PRO A 390 -9.39 26.32 -1.83
N VAL A 391 -9.53 25.21 -2.50
CA VAL A 391 -10.20 23.99 -2.00
C VAL A 391 -9.16 22.92 -1.72
N SER A 392 -9.39 22.12 -0.67
CA SER A 392 -8.65 20.93 -0.35
C SER A 392 -9.60 19.77 -0.14
N TYR A 393 -9.34 18.64 -0.80
CA TYR A 393 -10.08 17.39 -0.60
C TYR A 393 -9.40 16.55 0.48
N ALA A 394 -10.18 15.64 1.09
CA ALA A 394 -9.63 14.66 2.02
C ALA A 394 -8.58 13.80 1.28
N LYS A 395 -7.42 13.65 1.88
CA LYS A 395 -6.36 12.80 1.32
C LYS A 395 -6.75 11.34 1.46
N THR A 396 -6.44 10.56 0.43
CA THR A 396 -6.60 9.11 0.48
C THR A 396 -5.70 8.53 1.58
N GLU A 397 -6.28 7.68 2.42
CA GLU A 397 -5.51 6.94 3.43
C GLU A 397 -4.87 5.73 2.76
N TYR A 398 -3.57 5.78 2.60
CA TYR A 398 -2.79 4.69 2.02
C TYR A 398 -2.34 3.69 3.07
N SER A 399 -2.20 2.45 2.65
CA SER A 399 -1.60 1.41 3.48
C SER A 399 -0.19 1.78 3.89
N VAL A 400 0.12 1.60 5.18
CA VAL A 400 1.44 1.91 5.74
C VAL A 400 2.40 0.75 5.47
N PRO A 401 3.61 1.01 4.94
CA PRO A 401 4.58 -0.05 4.72
C PRO A 401 5.07 -0.64 6.05
N TYR A 402 4.98 -1.95 6.17
CA TYR A 402 5.28 -2.70 7.41
C TYR A 402 6.46 -3.68 7.26
N THR A 403 6.91 -3.94 6.02
CA THR A 403 8.11 -4.74 5.75
C THR A 403 9.28 -3.81 5.45
N TYR A 404 10.46 -4.14 5.94
CA TYR A 404 11.66 -3.35 5.67
C TYR A 404 12.91 -4.21 5.58
N MET A 405 13.87 -3.75 4.78
CA MET A 405 15.19 -4.33 4.66
C MET A 405 16.27 -3.23 4.74
N LYS A 406 17.45 -3.61 5.22
CA LYS A 406 18.64 -2.78 5.12
C LYS A 406 19.09 -2.75 3.66
N TYR A 407 19.45 -1.58 3.15
CA TYR A 407 20.13 -1.49 1.85
C TYR A 407 21.53 -0.89 1.98
N THR A 408 22.42 -1.37 1.14
CA THR A 408 23.77 -0.84 1.00
C THR A 408 24.00 -0.47 -0.45
N VAL A 409 24.69 0.66 -0.68
CA VAL A 409 25.03 1.12 -2.02
C VAL A 409 26.25 0.31 -2.49
N ASN A 410 26.15 -0.35 -3.65
CA ASN A 410 27.20 -1.26 -4.12
C ASN A 410 28.49 -0.54 -4.53
N LYS A 411 28.35 0.65 -5.09
CA LYS A 411 29.50 1.43 -5.58
C LYS A 411 29.66 2.67 -4.72
N LYS A 412 30.82 2.80 -4.07
CA LYS A 412 31.19 3.97 -3.27
C LYS A 412 31.16 5.25 -4.14
N GLY A 413 30.47 6.30 -3.66
CA GLY A 413 30.27 7.55 -4.34
C GLY A 413 28.96 7.68 -5.11
N ASP A 414 28.13 6.62 -5.16
CA ASP A 414 26.78 6.68 -5.72
C ASP A 414 25.69 6.96 -4.67
N GLU A 415 26.04 7.24 -3.42
CA GLU A 415 25.10 7.44 -2.31
C GLU A 415 24.09 8.55 -2.61
N ASP A 416 24.56 9.70 -3.11
CA ASP A 416 23.70 10.83 -3.47
C ASP A 416 22.77 10.48 -4.65
N LYS A 417 23.25 9.73 -5.63
CA LYS A 417 22.44 9.30 -6.77
C LYS A 417 21.36 8.32 -6.34
N VAL A 418 21.69 7.38 -5.45
CA VAL A 418 20.72 6.44 -4.87
C VAL A 418 19.67 7.20 -4.08
N SER A 419 20.06 8.16 -3.25
CA SER A 419 19.13 9.01 -2.47
C SER A 419 18.18 9.79 -3.38
N GLN A 420 18.69 10.42 -4.45
CA GLN A 420 17.86 11.12 -5.42
C GLN A 420 16.93 10.19 -6.20
N ALA A 421 17.40 9.01 -6.58
CA ALA A 421 16.59 8.02 -7.28
C ALA A 421 15.47 7.49 -6.38
N LEU A 422 15.78 7.16 -5.13
CA LEU A 422 14.77 6.75 -4.14
C LEU A 422 13.74 7.85 -3.88
N ALA A 423 14.16 9.12 -3.78
CA ALA A 423 13.23 10.25 -3.62
C ALA A 423 12.24 10.36 -4.80
N ARG A 424 12.69 10.10 -6.03
CA ARG A 424 11.81 10.07 -7.21
C ARG A 424 10.86 8.87 -7.17
N MET A 425 11.34 7.69 -6.77
CA MET A 425 10.50 6.50 -6.64
C MET A 425 9.45 6.65 -5.53
N MET A 426 9.80 7.28 -4.40
CA MET A 426 8.85 7.60 -3.33
C MET A 426 7.83 8.68 -3.73
N ALA A 427 8.11 9.47 -4.76
CA ALA A 427 7.13 10.40 -5.34
C ALA A 427 6.13 9.67 -6.27
N GLU A 428 6.53 8.54 -6.86
CA GLU A 428 5.65 7.66 -7.64
C GLU A 428 4.83 6.73 -6.76
N ASP A 429 5.45 6.15 -5.73
CA ASP A 429 4.86 5.13 -4.87
C ASP A 429 4.80 5.62 -3.42
N VAL A 430 3.61 5.94 -2.97
CA VAL A 430 3.34 6.47 -1.61
C VAL A 430 3.55 5.43 -0.51
N THR A 431 3.62 4.14 -0.85
CA THR A 431 3.88 3.04 0.10
C THR A 431 5.36 2.65 0.19
N LEU A 432 6.24 3.36 -0.52
CA LEU A 432 7.69 3.19 -0.44
C LEU A 432 8.29 4.25 0.48
N LYS A 433 9.18 3.86 1.41
CA LYS A 433 9.83 4.80 2.30
C LYS A 433 11.29 4.41 2.52
N ALA A 434 12.19 5.36 2.38
CA ALA A 434 13.60 5.21 2.75
C ALA A 434 13.90 6.00 4.02
N VAL A 435 14.58 5.37 4.98
CA VAL A 435 14.92 5.96 6.29
C VAL A 435 16.39 5.72 6.59
N ASN A 436 17.07 6.76 7.06
CA ASN A 436 18.42 6.61 7.59
C ASN A 436 18.34 6.39 9.11
N ASP A 437 18.68 5.18 9.53
CA ASP A 437 18.79 4.80 10.94
C ASP A 437 20.19 5.14 11.43
N SER A 438 20.32 6.31 12.02
CA SER A 438 21.59 6.84 12.53
C SER A 438 22.13 6.04 13.73
N GLU A 439 21.24 5.43 14.51
CA GLU A 439 21.58 4.65 15.69
C GLU A 439 22.36 3.38 15.31
N ASN A 440 21.84 2.61 14.34
CA ASN A 440 22.49 1.37 13.87
C ASN A 440 23.38 1.61 12.65
N ARG A 441 23.54 2.88 12.23
CA ARG A 441 24.35 3.27 11.07
C ARG A 441 23.99 2.47 9.82
N GLN A 442 22.69 2.41 9.52
CA GLN A 442 22.16 1.68 8.38
C GLN A 442 21.09 2.48 7.67
N SER A 443 20.94 2.20 6.38
CA SER A 443 19.84 2.74 5.59
C SER A 443 18.78 1.66 5.40
N LEU A 444 17.53 2.00 5.66
CA LEU A 444 16.39 1.09 5.62
C LEU A 444 15.46 1.49 4.48
N LEU A 445 14.96 0.48 3.77
CA LEU A 445 13.95 0.60 2.74
C LEU A 445 12.69 -0.14 3.20
N TYR A 446 11.58 0.59 3.33
CA TYR A 446 10.27 0.09 3.74
C TYR A 446 9.36 -0.08 2.53
N GLY A 447 8.56 -1.14 2.51
CA GLY A 447 7.56 -1.44 1.49
C GLY A 447 6.47 -2.38 1.98
N MET A 448 5.59 -2.79 1.09
CA MET A 448 4.42 -3.62 1.41
C MET A 448 4.71 -5.12 1.41
N GLY A 449 5.89 -5.53 0.96
CA GLY A 449 6.32 -6.92 0.93
C GLY A 449 7.70 -7.08 0.29
N ASP A 450 8.23 -8.30 0.31
CA ASP A 450 9.58 -8.60 -0.17
C ASP A 450 9.72 -8.34 -1.68
N GLN A 451 8.69 -8.70 -2.47
CA GLN A 451 8.69 -8.42 -3.92
C GLN A 451 8.71 -6.92 -4.22
N HIS A 452 8.01 -6.12 -3.43
CA HIS A 452 8.02 -4.66 -3.58
C HIS A 452 9.45 -4.10 -3.42
N LEU A 453 10.18 -4.55 -2.39
CA LEU A 453 11.56 -4.11 -2.13
C LEU A 453 12.54 -4.59 -3.21
N GLU A 454 12.43 -5.84 -3.65
CA GLU A 454 13.26 -6.40 -4.74
C GLU A 454 13.03 -5.66 -6.07
N ILE A 455 11.78 -5.36 -6.40
CA ILE A 455 11.43 -4.60 -7.61
C ILE A 455 11.97 -3.18 -7.53
N THR A 456 11.91 -2.57 -6.35
CA THR A 456 12.50 -1.25 -6.12
C THR A 456 14.00 -1.26 -6.41
N ALA A 457 14.74 -2.25 -5.90
CA ALA A 457 16.17 -2.42 -6.19
C ALA A 457 16.43 -2.66 -7.68
N SER A 458 15.61 -3.47 -8.34
CA SER A 458 15.71 -3.73 -9.78
C SER A 458 15.44 -2.48 -10.63
N LYS A 459 14.42 -1.69 -10.27
CA LYS A 459 14.11 -0.40 -10.92
C LYS A 459 15.23 0.62 -10.74
N LEU A 460 15.90 0.67 -9.57
CA LEU A 460 17.08 1.51 -9.36
C LEU A 460 18.19 1.19 -10.35
N ALA A 461 18.49 -0.10 -10.53
CA ALA A 461 19.50 -0.54 -11.49
C ALA A 461 19.08 -0.26 -12.95
N ALA A 462 17.84 -0.58 -13.31
CA ALA A 462 17.35 -0.46 -14.67
C ALA A 462 17.18 0.98 -15.13
N ARG A 463 16.49 1.82 -14.33
CA ARG A 463 16.13 3.20 -14.69
C ARG A 463 17.21 4.22 -14.35
N TYR A 464 17.81 4.09 -13.16
CA TYR A 464 18.71 5.12 -12.62
C TYR A 464 20.20 4.73 -12.69
N LYS A 465 20.52 3.50 -13.12
CA LYS A 465 21.90 2.99 -13.25
C LYS A 465 22.68 3.02 -11.95
N VAL A 466 22.00 2.79 -10.84
CA VAL A 466 22.58 2.65 -9.50
C VAL A 466 22.11 1.36 -8.86
N GLU A 467 22.98 0.70 -8.15
CA GLU A 467 22.71 -0.62 -7.56
C GLU A 467 22.80 -0.59 -6.05
N ILE A 468 21.85 -1.27 -5.42
CA ILE A 468 21.82 -1.50 -3.98
C ILE A 468 21.72 -3.00 -3.71
N THR A 469 22.25 -3.43 -2.58
CA THR A 469 22.07 -4.79 -2.05
C THR A 469 21.15 -4.74 -0.83
N LEU A 470 20.09 -5.54 -0.84
CA LEU A 470 19.17 -5.71 0.28
C LEU A 470 19.69 -6.80 1.21
N SER A 471 19.59 -6.56 2.51
CA SER A 471 20.02 -7.49 3.55
C SER A 471 19.18 -7.35 4.81
N THR A 472 19.30 -8.31 5.73
CA THR A 472 18.60 -8.25 7.02
C THR A 472 19.03 -7.01 7.81
N PRO A 473 18.09 -6.22 8.34
CA PRO A 473 18.39 -5.05 9.14
C PRO A 473 19.07 -5.42 10.46
N LYS A 474 19.85 -4.49 10.99
CA LYS A 474 20.33 -4.57 12.39
C LYS A 474 19.22 -4.13 13.32
N VAL A 475 19.13 -4.78 14.46
CA VAL A 475 18.18 -4.44 15.52
C VAL A 475 18.86 -3.55 16.55
N ALA A 476 18.14 -2.57 17.05
CA ALA A 476 18.61 -1.62 18.05
C ALA A 476 18.63 -2.24 19.46
N PHE A 477 19.65 -3.04 19.76
CA PHE A 477 19.87 -3.54 21.12
C PHE A 477 20.29 -2.41 22.07
N ARG A 478 20.22 -2.67 23.39
CA ARG A 478 20.76 -1.82 24.45
C ARG A 478 21.62 -2.65 25.36
N GLU A 479 22.49 -1.99 26.11
CA GLU A 479 23.26 -2.62 27.20
C GLU A 479 22.77 -2.10 28.54
N THR A 480 22.78 -2.96 29.57
CA THR A 480 22.52 -2.57 30.95
C THR A 480 23.27 -3.46 31.90
N ILE A 481 23.24 -3.15 33.19
CA ILE A 481 23.88 -3.92 34.25
C ILE A 481 22.84 -4.55 35.18
N ARG A 482 23.18 -5.69 35.79
CA ARG A 482 22.29 -6.43 36.70
C ARG A 482 22.70 -6.39 38.15
N LYS A 483 23.96 -6.07 38.44
CA LYS A 483 24.52 -6.03 39.76
C LYS A 483 25.20 -4.70 40.02
N ASN A 484 25.45 -4.45 41.29
CA ASN A 484 26.26 -3.30 41.71
C ASN A 484 27.73 -3.61 41.49
N SER A 485 28.50 -2.59 41.14
CA SER A 485 29.96 -2.66 41.17
C SER A 485 30.51 -1.40 41.84
N ASP A 486 31.71 -1.52 42.40
CA ASP A 486 32.42 -0.43 43.08
C ASP A 486 33.85 -0.42 42.58
N VAL A 487 34.24 0.67 41.93
CA VAL A 487 35.53 0.78 41.25
C VAL A 487 36.35 1.96 41.72
N ASP A 488 37.62 1.70 41.94
CA ASP A 488 38.66 2.70 42.20
C ASP A 488 39.55 2.80 40.96
N THR A 489 39.56 3.99 40.31
CA THR A 489 40.26 4.18 39.04
C THR A 489 41.07 5.48 39.02
N LYS A 490 42.38 5.31 38.79
CA LYS A 490 43.35 6.40 38.69
C LYS A 490 43.87 6.52 37.25
N TYR A 491 43.66 7.69 36.66
CA TYR A 491 44.32 8.03 35.41
C TYR A 491 45.55 8.91 35.72
N LYS A 492 46.72 8.37 35.44
CA LYS A 492 47.98 9.07 35.62
C LYS A 492 48.81 8.94 34.37
N LYS A 493 49.18 10.08 33.75
CA LYS A 493 50.09 10.11 32.60
C LYS A 493 51.14 11.20 32.80
N GLN A 494 52.40 10.87 32.65
CA GLN A 494 53.49 11.77 32.79
C GLN A 494 54.37 11.70 31.53
N SER A 495 54.36 12.74 30.70
CA SER A 495 55.08 12.77 29.43
C SER A 495 55.84 14.10 29.30
N GLY A 496 56.74 14.42 30.26
CA GLY A 496 57.54 15.63 30.29
C GLY A 496 56.75 16.94 30.53
N GLY A 497 57.14 17.73 31.55
CA GLY A 497 56.40 18.92 31.96
C GLY A 497 55.22 18.64 32.90
N HIS A 498 54.09 19.30 32.70
CA HIS A 498 52.87 19.05 33.47
C HIS A 498 52.32 17.67 33.23
N GLY A 499 52.07 16.87 34.27
CA GLY A 499 51.41 15.56 34.22
C GLY A 499 49.89 15.67 34.05
N GLN A 500 49.24 14.55 33.90
CA GLN A 500 47.76 14.43 33.96
C GLN A 500 47.40 13.50 35.12
N TYR A 501 46.47 13.94 35.98
CA TYR A 501 46.04 13.20 37.12
C TYR A 501 44.53 13.32 37.34
N GLY A 502 43.82 12.20 37.34
CA GLY A 502 42.41 12.11 37.69
C GLY A 502 42.17 10.83 38.47
N HIS A 503 41.50 10.91 39.61
CA HIS A 503 41.20 9.72 40.43
C HIS A 503 39.76 9.81 40.90
N VAL A 504 38.96 8.78 40.53
CA VAL A 504 37.54 8.67 40.86
C VAL A 504 37.28 7.32 41.51
N LYS A 505 36.49 7.29 42.56
CA LYS A 505 35.85 6.09 43.09
C LYS A 505 34.36 6.18 42.82
N MET A 506 33.85 5.24 42.04
CA MET A 506 32.49 5.28 41.55
C MET A 506 31.78 3.96 41.81
N ARG A 507 30.51 4.07 42.16
CA ARG A 507 29.59 2.94 42.24
C ARG A 507 28.66 2.99 41.06
N PHE A 508 28.43 1.81 40.44
CA PHE A 508 27.48 1.61 39.40
C PHE A 508 26.40 0.64 39.84
N GLU A 509 25.14 1.01 39.67
CA GLU A 509 23.97 0.27 40.11
C GLU A 509 22.88 0.31 39.02
N PRO A 510 22.01 -0.74 38.92
CA PRO A 510 20.81 -0.61 38.10
C PRO A 510 19.93 0.56 38.57
N SER A 511 19.51 1.45 37.66
CA SER A 511 18.63 2.57 38.03
C SER A 511 17.17 2.16 38.17
N GLY A 512 16.77 1.04 37.56
CA GLY A 512 15.39 0.60 37.49
C GLY A 512 14.58 1.29 36.38
N ASP A 513 15.14 2.30 35.70
CA ASP A 513 14.53 3.01 34.59
C ASP A 513 15.32 2.75 33.30
N LEU A 514 14.76 1.97 32.38
CA LEU A 514 15.37 1.64 31.09
C LEU A 514 15.10 2.68 30.00
N GLU A 515 14.37 3.75 30.29
CA GLU A 515 14.13 4.83 29.32
C GLU A 515 15.26 5.86 29.36
N THR A 516 15.93 6.02 30.51
CA THR A 516 17.07 6.92 30.67
C THR A 516 18.40 6.19 30.56
N PRO A 517 19.41 6.77 29.86
CA PRO A 517 20.73 6.15 29.74
C PRO A 517 21.41 5.99 31.10
N TYR A 518 21.48 7.06 31.89
CA TYR A 518 22.12 7.06 33.19
C TYR A 518 21.51 8.09 34.14
N VAL A 519 21.72 7.85 35.43
CA VAL A 519 21.51 8.83 36.51
C VAL A 519 22.85 9.07 37.18
N PHE A 520 23.27 10.35 37.26
CA PHE A 520 24.50 10.72 37.94
C PHE A 520 24.20 11.30 39.32
N GLU A 521 24.87 10.75 40.36
CA GLU A 521 24.82 11.28 41.71
C GLU A 521 26.23 11.57 42.21
N GLU A 522 26.36 12.57 43.05
CA GLU A 522 27.57 12.88 43.74
C GLU A 522 27.35 12.91 45.27
N CYS A 523 28.21 12.23 46.01
CA CYS A 523 28.21 12.24 47.45
C CYS A 523 29.62 12.30 48.04
N VAL A 524 30.51 13.02 47.41
CA VAL A 524 31.91 13.22 47.82
C VAL A 524 31.98 14.01 49.11
N VAL A 525 32.68 13.44 50.12
CA VAL A 525 32.88 14.08 51.43
C VAL A 525 34.29 14.67 51.54
N GLY A 526 34.42 15.79 52.24
CA GLY A 526 35.72 16.38 52.54
C GLY A 526 36.49 17.02 51.39
N GLY A 527 35.83 17.17 50.22
CA GLY A 527 36.46 17.82 49.03
C GLY A 527 37.55 16.94 48.38
N ALA A 528 37.49 15.64 48.53
CA ALA A 528 38.42 14.69 47.93
C ALA A 528 38.49 14.83 46.39
N VAL A 529 37.36 15.11 45.74
CA VAL A 529 37.28 15.59 44.37
C VAL A 529 36.68 17.01 44.39
N PRO A 530 37.36 18.03 43.90
CA PRO A 530 36.83 19.38 43.81
C PRO A 530 35.59 19.48 42.92
N LYS A 531 34.56 20.25 43.34
CA LYS A 531 33.28 20.38 42.64
C LYS A 531 33.35 20.82 41.20
N ASN A 532 34.38 21.60 40.86
CA ASN A 532 34.63 22.05 39.49
C ASN A 532 34.91 20.90 38.49
N TYR A 533 35.29 19.70 38.98
CA TYR A 533 35.52 18.52 38.15
C TYR A 533 34.30 17.62 38.01
N PHE A 534 33.22 17.81 38.78
CA PHE A 534 32.00 17.01 38.66
C PHE A 534 31.39 17.08 37.25
N PRO A 535 31.32 18.25 36.57
CA PRO A 535 30.85 18.28 35.19
C PRO A 535 31.73 17.49 34.21
N ALA A 536 33.04 17.38 34.48
CA ALA A 536 33.95 16.57 33.68
C ALA A 536 33.75 15.09 33.88
N VAL A 537 33.44 14.65 35.13
CA VAL A 537 33.03 13.27 35.45
C VAL A 537 31.75 12.91 34.73
N GLU A 538 30.70 13.80 34.77
CA GLU A 538 29.45 13.57 34.09
C GLU A 538 29.61 13.52 32.57
N LYS A 539 30.42 14.39 31.96
CA LYS A 539 30.78 14.31 30.54
C LYS A 539 31.41 12.97 30.15
N GLY A 540 32.26 12.43 31.04
CA GLY A 540 32.86 11.10 30.86
C GLY A 540 31.81 9.98 30.83
N LEU A 541 30.77 10.07 31.65
CA LEU A 541 29.62 9.17 31.62
C LEU A 541 28.81 9.34 30.35
N GLN A 542 28.46 10.59 29.94
CA GLN A 542 27.72 10.88 28.73
C GLN A 542 28.35 10.27 27.49
N GLU A 543 29.68 10.35 27.39
CA GLU A 543 30.39 9.73 26.25
C GLU A 543 30.44 8.20 26.36
N SER A 544 30.53 7.65 27.57
CA SER A 544 30.63 6.20 27.80
C SER A 544 29.30 5.48 27.49
N VAL A 545 28.14 6.09 27.79
CA VAL A 545 26.83 5.45 27.59
C VAL A 545 26.43 5.40 26.14
N VAL A 546 27.04 6.19 25.24
CA VAL A 546 26.74 6.17 23.80
C VAL A 546 27.20 4.86 23.14
N LYS A 547 28.34 4.30 23.61
CA LYS A 547 28.91 3.06 23.11
C LYS A 547 29.29 2.18 24.29
N GLY A 548 28.42 1.24 24.66
CA GLY A 548 28.61 0.35 25.79
C GLY A 548 29.79 -0.59 25.63
N PRO A 549 30.40 -1.03 26.79
CA PRO A 549 31.60 -1.86 26.78
C PRO A 549 31.39 -3.33 26.41
N LEU A 550 30.15 -3.83 26.42
CA LEU A 550 29.83 -5.25 26.17
C LEU A 550 29.83 -5.59 24.68
N ALA A 551 29.10 -4.84 23.90
CA ALA A 551 28.96 -5.09 22.47
C ALA A 551 28.85 -3.77 21.64
N GLY A 552 29.12 -2.63 22.27
CA GLY A 552 29.09 -1.32 21.58
C GLY A 552 27.69 -0.74 21.36
N TYR A 553 26.65 -1.27 22.00
CA TYR A 553 25.31 -0.69 21.97
C TYR A 553 25.13 0.42 23.01
N PRO A 554 24.20 1.37 22.81
CA PRO A 554 23.91 2.38 23.80
C PRO A 554 23.51 1.75 25.15
N VAL A 555 24.00 2.35 26.22
CA VAL A 555 23.70 1.89 27.60
C VAL A 555 22.46 2.58 28.12
N VAL A 556 21.62 1.86 28.83
CA VAL A 556 20.44 2.36 29.53
C VAL A 556 20.37 1.79 30.97
N GLY A 557 19.65 2.49 31.83
CA GLY A 557 19.30 1.98 33.13
C GLY A 557 20.47 1.90 34.16
N VAL A 558 21.44 2.78 34.05
CA VAL A 558 22.61 2.79 34.95
C VAL A 558 22.57 4.01 35.87
N LYS A 559 22.68 3.79 37.16
CA LYS A 559 22.96 4.83 38.16
C LYS A 559 24.45 4.83 38.48
N ALA A 560 25.10 5.97 38.32
CA ALA A 560 26.51 6.17 38.59
C ALA A 560 26.68 7.18 39.72
N THR A 561 27.30 6.74 40.84
CA THR A 561 27.53 7.58 42.01
C THR A 561 29.04 7.82 42.19
N LEU A 562 29.45 9.08 42.11
CA LEU A 562 30.81 9.48 42.54
C LEU A 562 30.80 9.72 44.02
N TYR A 563 31.55 8.90 44.80
CA TYR A 563 31.53 8.99 46.27
C TYR A 563 32.89 9.37 46.91
N ASP A 564 34.01 9.16 46.18
CA ASP A 564 35.35 9.49 46.66
C ASP A 564 36.34 9.66 45.48
N GLY A 565 37.56 10.03 45.76
CA GLY A 565 38.63 10.17 44.79
C GLY A 565 39.83 10.92 45.35
N SER A 566 40.64 11.46 44.48
CA SER A 566 41.68 12.42 44.87
C SER A 566 42.10 13.29 43.69
N TYR A 567 42.68 14.44 43.97
CA TYR A 567 43.20 15.33 42.96
C TYR A 567 44.66 15.70 43.24
N HIS A 568 45.34 16.15 42.20
CA HIS A 568 46.70 16.71 42.34
C HIS A 568 46.66 18.23 41.99
N PRO A 569 47.21 19.10 42.87
CA PRO A 569 47.06 20.56 42.69
C PRO A 569 47.57 21.10 41.38
N VAL A 570 48.51 20.44 40.71
CA VAL A 570 49.15 20.88 39.47
C VAL A 570 48.75 20.04 38.27
N ASP A 571 48.59 18.71 38.44
CA ASP A 571 48.43 17.78 37.33
C ASP A 571 46.96 17.41 37.07
N SER A 572 46.02 17.83 37.93
CA SER A 572 44.59 17.57 37.74
C SER A 572 44.00 18.51 36.77
N SER A 573 43.16 17.97 35.85
CA SER A 573 42.44 18.71 34.82
C SER A 573 41.09 18.06 34.56
N GLU A 574 40.16 18.82 33.93
CA GLU A 574 38.88 18.27 33.48
C GLU A 574 39.06 17.06 32.55
N MET A 575 40.03 17.10 31.64
CA MET A 575 40.32 16.00 30.73
C MET A 575 40.81 14.76 31.48
N ALA A 576 41.63 14.92 32.55
CA ALA A 576 42.12 13.81 33.35
C ALA A 576 40.97 13.13 34.12
N PHE A 577 40.07 13.89 34.73
CA PHE A 577 38.88 13.36 35.41
C PHE A 577 37.91 12.72 34.45
N LYS A 578 37.64 13.33 33.29
CA LYS A 578 36.82 12.72 32.22
C LYS A 578 37.41 11.38 31.80
N THR A 579 38.71 11.30 31.53
CA THR A 579 39.37 10.04 31.12
C THR A 579 39.32 8.98 32.24
N ALA A 580 39.54 9.38 33.49
CA ALA A 580 39.42 8.50 34.64
C ALA A 580 37.98 7.92 34.75
N THR A 581 36.97 8.75 34.52
CA THR A 581 35.58 8.31 34.53
C THR A 581 35.26 7.33 33.42
N ILE A 582 35.74 7.56 32.18
CA ILE A 582 35.55 6.62 31.05
C ILE A 582 36.18 5.26 31.38
N GLN A 583 37.37 5.25 32.00
CA GLN A 583 38.00 4.01 32.43
C GLN A 583 37.24 3.33 33.59
N ALA A 584 36.78 4.11 34.58
CA ALA A 584 35.97 3.63 35.70
C ALA A 584 34.66 3.02 35.20
N PHE A 585 33.98 3.69 34.27
CA PHE A 585 32.76 3.18 33.68
C PHE A 585 32.99 1.86 32.94
N LYS A 586 34.00 1.76 32.10
CA LYS A 586 34.31 0.53 31.36
C LYS A 586 34.58 -0.65 32.31
N LYS A 587 35.39 -0.43 33.37
CA LYS A 587 35.70 -1.44 34.37
C LYS A 587 34.46 -1.82 35.18
N GLY A 588 33.78 -0.83 35.76
CA GLY A 588 32.64 -1.04 36.66
C GLY A 588 31.45 -1.68 35.95
N PHE A 589 31.20 -1.26 34.69
CA PHE A 589 30.14 -1.82 33.86
C PHE A 589 30.37 -3.33 33.63
N MET A 590 31.60 -3.74 33.29
CA MET A 590 31.92 -5.16 33.05
C MET A 590 31.87 -6.01 34.33
N GLU A 591 32.22 -5.43 35.47
CA GLU A 591 32.13 -6.11 36.79
C GLU A 591 30.68 -6.22 37.29
N ALA A 592 29.75 -5.37 36.80
CA ALA A 592 28.37 -5.31 37.22
C ALA A 592 27.44 -6.32 36.51
N SER A 593 27.97 -7.37 35.90
CA SER A 593 27.20 -8.38 35.14
C SER A 593 26.38 -7.75 34.04
N PRO A 594 27.01 -7.21 33.00
CA PRO A 594 26.32 -6.57 31.90
C PRO A 594 25.52 -7.57 31.08
N VAL A 595 24.38 -7.11 30.52
CA VAL A 595 23.49 -7.87 29.67
C VAL A 595 23.01 -7.04 28.49
N LEU A 596 22.65 -7.72 27.38
CA LEU A 596 21.96 -7.11 26.28
C LEU A 596 20.45 -7.08 26.48
N LEU A 597 19.82 -5.99 26.11
CA LEU A 597 18.39 -5.83 26.03
C LEU A 597 17.98 -5.85 24.56
N GLU A 598 16.97 -6.65 24.22
CA GLU A 598 16.38 -6.68 22.89
C GLU A 598 15.09 -5.85 22.86
N PRO A 599 14.80 -5.14 21.75
CA PRO A 599 13.56 -4.42 21.60
C PRO A 599 12.41 -5.40 21.33
N ILE A 600 11.32 -5.22 22.07
CA ILE A 600 10.06 -5.95 21.93
C ILE A 600 9.06 -5.06 21.21
N ALA A 601 8.39 -5.62 20.23
CA ALA A 601 7.26 -5.00 19.54
C ALA A 601 5.95 -5.66 19.98
N THR A 602 4.92 -4.87 20.16
CA THR A 602 3.54 -5.37 20.21
C THR A 602 3.01 -5.43 18.80
N VAL A 603 2.63 -6.62 18.35
CA VAL A 603 2.03 -6.86 17.04
C VAL A 603 0.54 -7.13 17.19
N LYS A 604 -0.25 -6.64 16.23
CA LYS A 604 -1.66 -6.97 16.05
C LYS A 604 -1.81 -7.66 14.70
N VAL A 605 -2.19 -8.92 14.72
CA VAL A 605 -2.35 -9.74 13.53
C VAL A 605 -3.84 -9.99 13.29
N THR A 606 -4.34 -9.54 12.15
CA THR A 606 -5.74 -9.75 11.74
C THR A 606 -5.81 -10.89 10.75
N VAL A 607 -6.56 -11.93 11.08
CA VAL A 607 -6.73 -13.13 10.24
C VAL A 607 -8.16 -13.66 10.34
N PRO A 608 -8.65 -14.42 9.32
CA PRO A 608 -9.88 -15.19 9.47
C PRO A 608 -9.76 -16.21 10.60
N ASP A 609 -10.90 -16.55 11.22
CA ASP A 609 -10.98 -17.46 12.38
C ASP A 609 -10.24 -18.78 12.16
N ASP A 610 -10.34 -19.35 10.96
CA ASP A 610 -9.73 -20.64 10.60
C ASP A 610 -8.20 -20.67 10.72
N TYR A 611 -7.54 -19.52 10.62
CA TYR A 611 -6.07 -19.43 10.67
C TYR A 611 -5.51 -19.04 12.05
N THR A 612 -6.38 -18.81 13.02
CA THR A 612 -5.97 -18.32 14.35
C THR A 612 -4.96 -19.25 15.03
N GLY A 613 -5.19 -20.57 14.97
CA GLY A 613 -4.30 -21.57 15.57
C GLY A 613 -2.91 -21.59 14.94
N ASP A 614 -2.83 -21.54 13.62
CA ASP A 614 -1.57 -21.56 12.87
C ASP A 614 -0.74 -20.30 13.16
N VAL A 615 -1.40 -19.13 13.19
CA VAL A 615 -0.76 -17.85 13.48
C VAL A 615 -0.23 -17.81 14.92
N MET A 616 -1.01 -18.27 15.89
CA MET A 616 -0.52 -18.37 17.28
C MET A 616 0.68 -19.30 17.40
N GLY A 617 0.66 -20.44 16.69
CA GLY A 617 1.77 -21.38 16.63
C GLY A 617 3.05 -20.76 16.04
N ASP A 618 2.93 -19.97 14.98
CA ASP A 618 4.07 -19.27 14.36
C ASP A 618 4.59 -18.14 15.25
N LEU A 619 3.72 -17.33 15.86
CA LEU A 619 4.12 -16.29 16.81
C LEU A 619 4.92 -16.89 17.98
N ASN A 620 4.47 -18.03 18.53
CA ASN A 620 5.21 -18.72 19.59
C ASN A 620 6.58 -19.23 19.13
N LYS A 621 6.70 -19.78 17.91
CA LYS A 621 8.01 -20.18 17.34
C LYS A 621 8.97 -19.00 17.20
N ARG A 622 8.45 -17.79 16.99
CA ARG A 622 9.21 -16.54 16.91
C ARG A 622 9.46 -15.89 18.27
N ARG A 623 9.24 -16.64 19.36
CA ARG A 623 9.37 -16.15 20.74
C ARG A 623 8.33 -15.08 21.10
N GLY A 624 7.20 -15.04 20.36
CA GLY A 624 6.09 -14.17 20.67
C GLY A 624 5.29 -14.66 21.86
N ARG A 625 4.79 -13.73 22.67
CA ARG A 625 3.87 -13.98 23.77
C ARG A 625 2.52 -13.41 23.43
N VAL A 626 1.53 -14.27 23.17
CA VAL A 626 0.16 -13.84 22.90
C VAL A 626 -0.44 -13.20 24.14
N LEU A 627 -0.95 -11.99 23.99
CA LEU A 627 -1.58 -11.19 25.05
C LEU A 627 -3.09 -11.33 25.06
N GLY A 628 -3.70 -11.52 23.88
CA GLY A 628 -5.13 -11.66 23.76
C GLY A 628 -5.59 -11.89 22.32
N MET A 629 -6.87 -12.18 22.18
CA MET A 629 -7.57 -12.32 20.90
C MET A 629 -8.92 -11.62 20.99
N ASN A 630 -9.25 -10.88 19.95
CA ASN A 630 -10.51 -10.14 19.89
C ASN A 630 -11.20 -10.44 18.56
N PRO A 631 -12.43 -10.98 18.59
CA PRO A 631 -13.21 -11.17 17.36
C PRO A 631 -13.64 -9.81 16.80
N ILE A 632 -13.61 -9.71 15.48
CA ILE A 632 -14.11 -8.55 14.74
C ILE A 632 -15.12 -8.99 13.68
N ALA A 633 -15.86 -8.04 13.12
CA ALA A 633 -16.84 -8.33 12.08
C ALA A 633 -16.25 -9.10 10.89
N GLY A 634 -17.05 -9.93 10.25
CA GLY A 634 -16.66 -10.68 9.06
C GLY A 634 -15.88 -11.97 9.33
N GLY A 635 -16.04 -12.59 10.53
CA GLY A 635 -15.40 -13.89 10.86
C GLY A 635 -13.88 -13.76 10.94
N LYS A 636 -13.39 -12.65 11.46
CA LYS A 636 -11.95 -12.37 11.62
C LYS A 636 -11.60 -12.19 13.12
N GLN A 637 -10.35 -12.51 13.45
CA GLN A 637 -9.75 -12.31 14.77
C GLN A 637 -8.58 -11.33 14.68
N VAL A 638 -8.44 -10.51 15.70
CA VAL A 638 -7.22 -9.74 15.96
C VAL A 638 -6.46 -10.39 17.09
N ILE A 639 -5.30 -10.94 16.77
CA ILE A 639 -4.37 -11.56 17.73
C ILE A 639 -3.36 -10.48 18.14
N GLU A 640 -3.29 -10.17 19.44
CA GLU A 640 -2.31 -9.23 19.98
C GLU A 640 -1.20 -10.02 20.69
N ALA A 641 0.05 -9.74 20.34
CA ALA A 641 1.20 -10.42 20.91
C ALA A 641 2.41 -9.50 21.05
N ASP A 642 3.23 -9.74 22.08
CA ASP A 642 4.57 -9.16 22.20
C ASP A 642 5.58 -10.09 21.54
N ILE A 643 6.42 -9.55 20.67
CA ILE A 643 7.43 -10.32 19.94
C ILE A 643 8.75 -9.56 19.88
N PRO A 644 9.92 -10.21 20.01
CA PRO A 644 11.19 -9.57 19.71
C PRO A 644 11.22 -9.05 18.28
N MET A 645 11.73 -7.83 18.07
CA MET A 645 11.75 -7.25 16.71
C MET A 645 12.53 -8.10 15.70
N THR A 646 13.50 -8.89 16.15
CA THR A 646 14.18 -9.90 15.31
C THR A 646 13.23 -10.98 14.79
N GLY A 647 12.14 -11.27 15.48
CA GLY A 647 11.11 -12.23 15.07
C GLY A 647 10.20 -11.72 13.95
N LEU A 648 10.19 -10.40 13.68
CA LEU A 648 9.39 -9.80 12.62
C LEU A 648 10.03 -9.91 11.23
N PHE A 649 11.33 -10.24 11.14
CA PHE A 649 11.97 -10.42 9.85
C PHE A 649 11.36 -11.60 9.09
N GLY A 650 10.93 -11.33 7.84
CA GLY A 650 10.24 -12.29 6.99
C GLY A 650 8.84 -12.71 7.48
N TYR A 651 8.30 -12.05 8.51
CA TYR A 651 6.97 -12.39 9.03
C TYR A 651 5.86 -12.12 8.01
N CYS A 652 5.96 -11.04 7.24
CA CYS A 652 5.03 -10.72 6.16
C CYS A 652 4.82 -11.90 5.20
N THR A 653 5.91 -12.43 4.67
CA THR A 653 5.90 -13.54 3.73
C THR A 653 5.34 -14.82 4.36
N THR A 654 5.74 -15.11 5.60
CA THR A 654 5.23 -16.27 6.34
C THR A 654 3.72 -16.15 6.60
N LEU A 655 3.26 -15.00 7.09
CA LEU A 655 1.84 -14.77 7.38
C LEU A 655 0.99 -14.89 6.11
N ARG A 656 1.43 -14.29 5.00
CA ARG A 656 0.74 -14.40 3.70
C ARG A 656 0.69 -15.82 3.18
N SER A 657 1.80 -16.56 3.27
CA SER A 657 1.84 -17.97 2.87
C SER A 657 0.88 -18.82 3.70
N MET A 658 0.86 -18.62 5.01
CA MET A 658 0.04 -19.38 5.96
C MET A 658 -1.45 -19.10 5.79
N THR A 659 -1.82 -17.85 5.49
CA THR A 659 -3.22 -17.41 5.40
C THR A 659 -3.73 -17.25 3.96
N GLY A 660 -2.96 -17.71 2.97
CA GLY A 660 -3.27 -17.49 1.57
C GLY A 660 -3.39 -16.00 1.19
N GLY A 661 -2.66 -15.12 1.88
CA GLY A 661 -2.70 -13.67 1.67
C GLY A 661 -3.81 -12.92 2.40
N ARG A 662 -4.60 -13.60 3.24
CA ARG A 662 -5.70 -12.96 4.02
C ARG A 662 -5.22 -12.25 5.26
N GLY A 663 -4.10 -12.71 5.86
CA GLY A 663 -3.54 -12.12 7.06
C GLY A 663 -2.88 -10.77 6.81
N THR A 664 -3.11 -9.84 7.75
CA THR A 664 -2.42 -8.55 7.81
C THR A 664 -1.89 -8.34 9.22
N TYR A 665 -0.85 -7.54 9.36
CA TYR A 665 -0.35 -7.18 10.67
C TYR A 665 0.15 -5.75 10.72
N GLU A 666 0.12 -5.19 11.90
CA GLU A 666 0.76 -3.94 12.27
C GLU A 666 1.58 -4.16 13.54
N TYR A 667 2.61 -3.37 13.75
CA TYR A 667 3.42 -3.45 14.95
C TYR A 667 3.88 -2.07 15.41
N LYS A 668 4.16 -1.98 16.71
CA LYS A 668 4.77 -0.80 17.33
C LYS A 668 5.80 -1.24 18.35
N PHE A 669 6.85 -0.45 18.52
CA PHE A 669 7.79 -0.65 19.62
C PHE A 669 7.04 -0.58 20.96
N ALA A 670 7.29 -1.54 21.84
CA ALA A 670 6.70 -1.61 23.17
C ALA A 670 7.70 -1.24 24.26
N ARG A 671 8.80 -1.98 24.35
CA ARG A 671 9.80 -1.83 25.42
C ARG A 671 11.07 -2.61 25.12
N TYR A 672 12.07 -2.46 25.98
CA TYR A 672 13.25 -3.31 26.01
C TYR A 672 13.09 -4.42 27.05
N GLU A 673 13.52 -5.64 26.73
CA GLU A 673 13.60 -6.77 27.65
C GLU A 673 14.97 -7.45 27.55
N GLN A 674 15.41 -8.11 28.62
CA GLN A 674 16.68 -8.83 28.59
C GLN A 674 16.62 -9.95 27.53
N ALA A 675 17.58 -9.94 26.61
CA ALA A 675 17.71 -10.98 25.60
C ALA A 675 18.14 -12.32 26.26
N PRO A 676 17.68 -13.47 25.75
CA PRO A 676 18.18 -14.78 26.14
C PRO A 676 19.69 -14.92 25.91
N SER A 677 20.34 -15.79 26.65
CA SER A 677 21.81 -15.95 26.63
C SER A 677 22.36 -16.31 25.24
N ASP A 678 21.67 -17.19 24.52
CA ASP A 678 22.03 -17.59 23.15
C ASP A 678 21.96 -16.43 22.15
N VAL A 679 20.97 -15.53 22.32
CA VAL A 679 20.84 -14.31 21.52
C VAL A 679 21.97 -13.34 21.86
N GLN A 680 22.25 -13.14 23.14
CA GLN A 680 23.33 -12.26 23.59
C GLN A 680 24.68 -12.71 23.05
N GLU A 681 25.04 -14.00 23.23
CA GLU A 681 26.32 -14.55 22.75
C GLU A 681 26.50 -14.38 21.24
N ARG A 682 25.46 -14.68 20.48
CA ARG A 682 25.48 -14.51 19.02
C ARG A 682 25.67 -13.05 18.63
N GLU A 683 24.99 -12.13 19.29
CA GLU A 683 25.05 -10.70 18.95
C GLU A 683 26.41 -10.09 19.36
N ILE A 684 26.92 -10.44 20.49
CA ILE A 684 28.27 -10.01 20.94
C ILE A 684 29.33 -10.51 19.96
N ALA A 685 29.26 -11.81 19.57
CA ALA A 685 30.18 -12.36 18.57
C ALA A 685 30.10 -11.69 17.20
N ALA A 686 28.87 -11.38 16.73
CA ALA A 686 28.66 -10.69 15.47
C ALA A 686 29.26 -9.28 15.49
N ARG A 687 29.09 -8.53 16.57
CA ARG A 687 29.66 -7.19 16.74
C ARG A 687 31.18 -7.20 16.84
N ALA A 688 31.75 -8.17 17.56
CA ALA A 688 33.20 -8.32 17.63
C ALA A 688 33.86 -8.64 16.28
N ALA A 689 33.13 -9.28 15.37
CA ALA A 689 33.61 -9.55 14.02
C ALA A 689 33.53 -8.33 13.05
N GLU A 690 32.73 -7.30 13.41
CA GLU A 690 32.59 -6.06 12.63
C GLU A 690 33.64 -4.98 13.02
N GLU A 691 34.24 -5.06 14.23
CA GLU A 691 35.32 -4.17 14.70
C GLU A 691 36.70 -4.67 14.21
#